data_f7d9256d6e52d58f42d923365cce8b51
#
_entry.id   f7d9256d6e52d58f42d923365cce8b51
#
_cell.length_a   1.000
_cell.length_b   1.000
_cell.length_c   1.000
_cell.angle_alpha   90.00
_cell.angle_beta   90.00
_cell.angle_gamma   90.00
#
_symmetry.space_group_name_H-M   'P 1'
#
loop_
_entity.id
_entity.type
_entity.pdbx_description
1 polymer ?
#
loop_
_entity_poly.entity_id
_entity_poly.type
_entity_poly.pdbx_seq_one_letter_code
_entity_poly.pdbx_strand_id
1 'polypeptide(L)'
;MKRILLNIVLLCAAMMASAQQTPEKLPIDAEVRYGKLDNGLTYYIRHNEQPKQRCEFHIAQCVGAILEEDNQNGLAHFLEHMAFNGTQHFPGKGIINYFESIGVNFGGNINAYTSIDETVYRLSDVPTYREGIIDSALLVMHDWSCGLLLLPEEIDAERGVILEEWRTRRTASRRIWTQMQQKMYPGTQYAKRDVIGDTAVINNFEYQALRDYYHKWYGPDNQAIIVVGDIDVDAIEAKIKALWADVPRRANFGERPIYTVNHNDKPLVAIVTDVEAQGSRITLEYKFDQLPETLQNTAMEYTLDLVRGLICDMLNNRFQELALDPNASFTGAGCQYAEAAKKMDAFYAVVIPKEGRETEAYNDLIFQLEKMHRYGFTEAELERVKNEKLNAMEQYYNERNTRKNITLARECIRHFEDGESMPGAEWEYEYTKATLPLISLEAVNPVAKELIHANPTVAISGPEKEGVNIPSEETILATLNGQEGLEIAAPVEEAFDSELVKKAPRKGKIKSVKQNEELGITEWTLSNGIKVVIKPTEFKADEILMQAFSKGGYSQVKTADLPSAQIAPYIIQYSGIGRFNVTQLQKALAGKTVSVEPEISENIERMRGSSSVKDLETLLQLTYLHFTAPRRDEDAYQSLMSLLKNQLINRDKNPKTAFSDSIQMMTSNHSDRTPLYNMALLEKVNLDKALEIYKARFANPADFTFIFVGNIDPKDAKTQELICTWLGGMKTKKNCHESIIDHHVTVAPGIQKNYFSRAMETTTASNRIQYTSYDIPFTMANDLNMEIIGRILSTRYLESIREREGGSYGVGTYGYMTSLPTPTAALLMQFDTDPNKQERLMQIIHEEVQTIIENGPLANDLQKEKESMLKDFQEDMEKNTFWRSTLYQYYMYGINEVRDYKAAVEAISAESVQTLLKKLVEAGNVIEVVMFPE
;
A
#
# COMPACT_ATOMS: atom_id res chain seq x y z
N MET A 1 -20.85 2.48 28.32
CA MET A 1 -19.73 3.26 28.88
C MET A 1 -19.53 3.13 30.39
N LYS A 2 -20.46 3.54 31.29
CA LYS A 2 -20.20 3.45 32.74
C LYS A 2 -19.92 2.04 33.28
N ARG A 3 -20.49 0.97 32.71
CA ARG A 3 -20.22 -0.43 33.11
C ARG A 3 -18.93 -0.99 32.48
N ILE A 4 -18.58 -0.57 31.26
CA ILE A 4 -17.28 -0.89 30.63
C ILE A 4 -16.16 -0.25 31.44
N LEU A 5 -16.25 1.03 31.73
CA LEU A 5 -15.33 1.74 32.62
C LEU A 5 -15.19 1.01 33.96
N LEU A 6 -16.27 0.50 34.53
CA LEU A 6 -16.23 -0.23 35.80
C LEU A 6 -15.49 -1.59 35.67
N ASN A 7 -15.69 -2.31 34.58
CA ASN A 7 -15.03 -3.62 34.36
C ASN A 7 -13.55 -3.45 33.96
N ILE A 8 -13.23 -2.42 33.16
CA ILE A 8 -11.85 -2.08 32.82
C ILE A 8 -11.14 -1.45 34.02
N VAL A 9 -11.83 -0.62 34.80
CA VAL A 9 -11.32 -0.13 36.10
C VAL A 9 -11.06 -1.30 37.06
N LEU A 10 -11.86 -2.36 37.07
CA LEU A 10 -11.61 -3.56 37.84
C LEU A 10 -10.41 -4.36 37.30
N LEU A 11 -10.21 -4.42 35.98
CA LEU A 11 -9.04 -5.03 35.35
C LEU A 11 -7.77 -4.19 35.64
N CYS A 12 -7.85 -2.87 35.47
CA CYS A 12 -6.76 -1.93 35.78
C CYS A 12 -6.54 -1.77 37.31
N ALA A 13 -7.58 -1.89 38.14
CA ALA A 13 -7.47 -1.85 39.59
C ALA A 13 -6.82 -3.11 40.16
N ALA A 14 -6.93 -4.25 39.50
CA ALA A 14 -6.13 -5.43 39.83
C ALA A 14 -4.61 -5.21 39.55
N MET A 15 -4.29 -4.32 38.63
CA MET A 15 -2.90 -3.91 38.30
C MET A 15 -2.41 -2.73 39.16
N MET A 16 -3.33 -1.89 39.69
CA MET A 16 -2.99 -0.70 40.48
C MET A 16 -3.62 -0.80 41.87
N ALA A 17 -2.84 -1.30 42.83
CA ALA A 17 -3.24 -1.37 44.25
C ALA A 17 -3.36 0.01 44.96
N SER A 18 -3.55 1.12 44.19
CA SER A 18 -3.66 2.48 44.77
C SER A 18 -4.58 3.38 43.93
N ALA A 19 -5.90 3.12 43.95
CA ALA A 19 -6.86 3.86 43.13
C ALA A 19 -7.56 4.96 43.93
N GLN A 20 -6.99 6.17 43.90
CA GLN A 20 -7.70 7.44 44.18
C GLN A 20 -7.08 8.64 43.41
N GLN A 21 -6.23 8.39 42.40
CA GLN A 21 -5.64 9.44 41.57
C GLN A 21 -6.21 9.35 40.13
N THR A 22 -6.33 10.51 39.48
CA THR A 22 -6.58 10.59 38.04
C THR A 22 -5.55 9.72 37.31
N PRO A 23 -5.94 8.88 36.33
CA PRO A 23 -4.96 8.08 35.60
C PRO A 23 -3.83 8.95 35.03
N GLU A 24 -2.59 8.52 35.20
CA GLU A 24 -1.44 9.21 34.67
C GLU A 24 -1.40 9.10 33.15
N LYS A 25 -1.08 10.20 32.48
CA LYS A 25 -0.89 10.19 31.01
C LYS A 25 0.33 9.36 30.67
N LEU A 26 0.25 8.67 29.52
CA LEU A 26 1.41 7.95 29.00
C LEU A 26 2.53 8.93 28.66
N PRO A 27 3.79 8.54 28.85
CA PRO A 27 4.91 9.37 28.44
C PRO A 27 4.95 9.49 26.92
N ILE A 28 5.58 10.53 26.42
CA ILE A 28 6.07 10.57 25.04
C ILE A 28 7.38 9.77 25.01
N ASP A 29 7.66 9.09 23.89
CA ASP A 29 8.90 8.35 23.67
C ASP A 29 10.12 9.22 24.05
N ALA A 30 10.95 8.71 24.94
CA ALA A 30 12.09 9.43 25.50
C ALA A 30 13.16 9.81 24.45
N GLU A 31 13.14 9.15 23.29
CA GLU A 31 14.01 9.49 22.15
C GLU A 31 13.49 10.69 21.34
N VAL A 32 12.27 11.16 21.60
CA VAL A 32 11.67 12.30 20.93
C VAL A 32 11.82 13.57 21.78
N ARG A 33 12.52 14.55 21.26
CA ARG A 33 12.54 15.91 21.81
C ARG A 33 11.24 16.62 21.40
N TYR A 34 10.31 16.70 22.35
CA TYR A 34 9.01 17.34 22.20
C TYR A 34 9.00 18.68 22.89
N GLY A 35 8.39 19.69 22.27
CA GLY A 35 8.22 20.99 22.91
C GLY A 35 7.16 21.85 22.22
N LYS A 36 6.82 22.94 22.90
CA LYS A 36 5.88 23.94 22.39
C LYS A 36 6.46 25.34 22.63
N LEU A 37 6.45 26.19 21.60
CA LEU A 37 6.89 27.57 21.70
C LEU A 37 5.79 28.48 22.28
N ASP A 38 6.17 29.68 22.75
CA ASP A 38 5.22 30.63 23.32
C ASP A 38 4.13 31.08 22.32
N ASN A 39 4.45 31.08 21.03
CA ASN A 39 3.48 31.41 19.97
C ASN A 39 2.53 30.23 19.65
N GLY A 40 2.71 29.07 20.27
CA GLY A 40 1.85 27.91 20.12
C GLY A 40 2.39 26.83 19.19
N LEU A 41 3.48 27.06 18.46
CA LEU A 41 4.09 26.04 17.59
C LEU A 41 4.53 24.82 18.39
N THR A 42 4.12 23.65 17.96
CA THR A 42 4.61 22.37 18.49
C THR A 42 5.80 21.88 17.67
N TYR A 43 6.74 21.19 18.29
CA TYR A 43 7.82 20.55 17.55
C TYR A 43 8.15 19.16 18.10
N TYR A 44 8.57 18.27 17.19
CA TYR A 44 9.07 16.93 17.45
C TYR A 44 10.40 16.78 16.74
N ILE A 45 11.43 16.37 17.47
CA ILE A 45 12.76 16.16 16.90
C ILE A 45 13.28 14.82 17.39
N ARG A 46 13.71 13.95 16.48
CA ARG A 46 14.26 12.65 16.83
C ARG A 46 15.50 12.37 15.99
N HIS A 47 16.58 11.95 16.67
CA HIS A 47 17.73 11.38 15.99
C HIS A 47 17.41 9.94 15.56
N ASN A 48 17.68 9.59 14.30
CA ASN A 48 17.56 8.23 13.78
C ASN A 48 18.43 8.09 12.51
N GLU A 49 19.12 6.94 12.38
CA GLU A 49 20.06 6.72 11.27
C GLU A 49 19.50 5.72 10.22
N GLN A 50 18.20 5.72 9.99
CA GLN A 50 17.57 4.79 9.03
C GLN A 50 16.67 5.54 8.03
N PRO A 51 17.20 5.87 6.84
CA PRO A 51 18.59 5.66 6.39
C PRO A 51 19.57 6.69 6.99
N LYS A 52 20.87 6.33 7.00
CA LYS A 52 21.94 7.23 7.44
C LYS A 52 22.07 8.44 6.53
N GLN A 53 22.50 9.56 7.13
CA GLN A 53 22.73 10.83 6.41
C GLN A 53 21.49 11.33 5.66
N ARG A 54 20.30 11.01 6.18
CA ARG A 54 18.99 11.44 5.66
C ARG A 54 18.11 11.96 6.79
N CYS A 55 17.21 12.86 6.43
CA CYS A 55 16.27 13.45 7.37
C CYS A 55 14.91 13.72 6.73
N GLU A 56 13.87 13.50 7.52
CA GLU A 56 12.49 13.89 7.24
C GLU A 56 12.22 15.26 7.84
N PHE A 57 11.65 16.16 7.05
CA PHE A 57 11.16 17.46 7.49
C PHE A 57 9.68 17.55 7.12
N HIS A 58 8.81 17.60 8.13
CA HIS A 58 7.38 17.74 7.93
C HIS A 58 6.84 18.93 8.68
N ILE A 59 5.86 19.61 8.08
CA ILE A 59 4.98 20.52 8.80
C ILE A 59 3.56 19.98 8.73
N ALA A 60 3.04 19.56 9.88
CA ALA A 60 1.68 19.11 10.04
C ALA A 60 0.80 20.28 10.51
N GLN A 61 -0.39 20.36 9.93
CA GLN A 61 -1.33 21.41 10.23
C GLN A 61 -2.70 20.84 10.53
N CYS A 62 -3.25 21.12 11.70
CA CYS A 62 -4.64 20.80 12.03
C CYS A 62 -5.61 21.71 11.23
N VAL A 63 -5.44 21.79 9.90
CA VAL A 63 -6.17 22.65 8.98
C VAL A 63 -6.49 21.86 7.72
N GLY A 64 -7.78 21.67 7.43
CA GLY A 64 -8.24 20.91 6.27
C GLY A 64 -9.57 21.44 5.72
N ALA A 65 -10.17 20.72 4.80
CA ALA A 65 -11.39 21.13 4.11
C ALA A 65 -12.56 21.42 5.06
N ILE A 66 -12.59 20.83 6.26
CA ILE A 66 -13.65 21.03 7.25
C ILE A 66 -13.80 22.49 7.69
N LEU A 67 -12.72 23.27 7.59
CA LEU A 67 -12.66 24.66 8.01
C LEU A 67 -13.07 25.66 6.91
N GLU A 68 -13.34 25.19 5.71
CA GLU A 68 -13.75 26.01 4.58
C GLU A 68 -15.15 26.60 4.78
N GLU A 69 -15.34 27.82 4.31
CA GLU A 69 -16.64 28.41 4.09
C GLU A 69 -17.24 27.90 2.77
N ASP A 70 -18.52 28.13 2.50
CA ASP A 70 -19.18 27.58 1.31
C ASP A 70 -18.57 28.12 -0.01
N ASN A 71 -18.09 29.36 -0.01
CA ASN A 71 -17.36 29.95 -1.14
C ASN A 71 -15.87 29.57 -1.20
N GLN A 72 -15.41 28.70 -0.30
CA GLN A 72 -14.03 28.21 -0.19
C GLN A 72 -13.93 26.70 -0.43
N ASN A 73 -15.00 26.01 -0.81
CA ASN A 73 -15.02 24.56 -0.95
C ASN A 73 -14.01 24.09 -2.00
N GLY A 74 -12.92 23.46 -1.53
CA GLY A 74 -11.74 23.03 -2.29
C GLY A 74 -10.51 23.92 -2.12
N LEU A 75 -10.60 25.05 -1.37
CA LEU A 75 -9.46 25.95 -1.24
C LEU A 75 -8.39 25.45 -0.26
N ALA A 76 -8.71 24.53 0.64
CA ALA A 76 -7.68 23.86 1.46
C ALA A 76 -6.70 23.07 0.57
N HIS A 77 -7.23 22.28 -0.35
CA HIS A 77 -6.45 21.53 -1.33
C HIS A 77 -5.78 22.45 -2.35
N PHE A 78 -6.47 23.48 -2.80
CA PHE A 78 -5.87 24.48 -3.69
C PHE A 78 -4.67 25.17 -3.05
N LEU A 79 -4.76 25.49 -1.76
CA LEU A 79 -3.67 26.08 -0.99
C LEU A 79 -2.46 25.14 -0.87
N GLU A 80 -2.71 23.83 -0.75
CA GLU A 80 -1.65 22.83 -0.77
C GLU A 80 -0.82 22.92 -2.05
N HIS A 81 -1.46 22.99 -3.23
CA HIS A 81 -0.77 23.17 -4.51
C HIS A 81 0.00 24.49 -4.56
N MET A 82 -0.59 25.58 -4.06
CA MET A 82 0.05 26.89 -4.06
C MET A 82 1.31 26.96 -3.19
N ALA A 83 1.49 26.06 -2.22
CA ALA A 83 2.69 25.95 -1.42
C ALA A 83 3.95 25.59 -2.25
N PHE A 84 3.76 25.04 -3.45
CA PHE A 84 4.83 24.72 -4.41
C PHE A 84 4.98 25.78 -5.51
N ASN A 85 4.10 26.81 -5.54
CA ASN A 85 4.03 27.82 -6.59
C ASN A 85 4.52 29.20 -6.13
N GLY A 86 5.43 29.22 -5.17
CA GLY A 86 6.14 30.43 -4.74
C GLY A 86 5.93 30.80 -3.28
N THR A 87 7.05 30.92 -2.60
CA THR A 87 7.14 31.36 -1.22
C THR A 87 8.08 32.56 -1.10
N GLN A 88 8.13 33.18 0.07
CA GLN A 88 8.91 34.39 0.30
C GLN A 88 10.39 34.25 -0.06
N HIS A 89 11.01 33.12 0.28
CA HIS A 89 12.41 32.85 0.00
C HIS A 89 12.66 31.99 -1.23
N PHE A 90 11.63 31.31 -1.73
CA PHE A 90 11.69 30.44 -2.90
C PHE A 90 10.58 30.84 -3.89
N PRO A 91 10.76 31.91 -4.69
CA PRO A 91 9.73 32.36 -5.63
C PRO A 91 9.53 31.38 -6.76
N GLY A 92 8.30 31.30 -7.29
CA GLY A 92 7.90 30.37 -8.34
C GLY A 92 8.16 28.92 -7.96
N LYS A 93 8.81 28.16 -8.82
CA LYS A 93 9.21 26.75 -8.55
C LYS A 93 10.53 26.61 -7.77
N GLY A 94 10.93 27.61 -7.03
CA GLY A 94 12.23 27.66 -6.34
C GLY A 94 12.48 26.50 -5.38
N ILE A 95 11.46 26.03 -4.64
CA ILE A 95 11.57 24.86 -3.75
C ILE A 95 11.89 23.60 -4.56
N ILE A 96 11.09 23.32 -5.58
CA ILE A 96 11.23 22.14 -6.43
C ILE A 96 12.63 22.14 -7.08
N ASN A 97 12.99 23.22 -7.75
CA ASN A 97 14.27 23.34 -8.45
C ASN A 97 15.49 23.16 -7.53
N TYR A 98 15.44 23.73 -6.32
CA TYR A 98 16.53 23.60 -5.36
C TYR A 98 16.68 22.16 -4.88
N PHE A 99 15.62 21.53 -4.40
CA PHE A 99 15.69 20.20 -3.84
C PHE A 99 15.93 19.10 -4.89
N GLU A 100 15.38 19.23 -6.09
CA GLU A 100 15.70 18.32 -7.20
C GLU A 100 17.18 18.42 -7.60
N SER A 101 17.82 19.59 -7.51
CA SER A 101 19.24 19.73 -7.77
C SER A 101 20.15 18.93 -6.84
N ILE A 102 19.61 18.42 -5.73
CA ILE A 102 20.30 17.58 -4.75
C ILE A 102 19.71 16.17 -4.64
N GLY A 103 18.88 15.77 -5.62
CA GLY A 103 18.31 14.42 -5.71
C GLY A 103 17.08 14.20 -4.82
N VAL A 104 16.39 15.25 -4.40
CA VAL A 104 15.11 15.18 -3.65
C VAL A 104 13.99 15.51 -4.63
N ASN A 105 13.29 14.49 -5.15
CA ASN A 105 12.40 14.61 -6.29
C ASN A 105 10.99 15.06 -5.92
N PHE A 106 10.40 15.92 -6.76
CA PHE A 106 8.98 16.29 -6.63
C PHE A 106 8.06 15.10 -6.89
N GLY A 107 6.96 15.03 -6.15
CA GLY A 107 6.01 13.92 -6.18
C GLY A 107 6.42 12.71 -5.32
N GLY A 108 7.70 12.40 -5.22
CA GLY A 108 8.23 11.33 -4.37
C GLY A 108 8.63 11.84 -2.98
N ASN A 109 9.67 12.65 -2.94
CA ASN A 109 10.25 13.17 -1.70
C ASN A 109 9.66 14.52 -1.28
N ILE A 110 9.45 15.43 -2.22
CA ILE A 110 8.74 16.70 -2.01
C ILE A 110 7.28 16.45 -2.30
N ASN A 111 6.44 16.50 -1.30
CA ASN A 111 5.02 16.21 -1.47
C ASN A 111 4.21 16.84 -0.34
N ALA A 112 2.88 16.82 -0.50
CA ALA A 112 1.93 17.17 0.53
C ALA A 112 0.66 16.34 0.39
N TYR A 113 -0.22 16.44 1.35
CA TYR A 113 -1.59 15.98 1.23
C TYR A 113 -2.52 16.84 2.07
N THR A 114 -3.74 16.99 1.59
CA THR A 114 -4.85 17.62 2.30
C THR A 114 -5.92 16.56 2.60
N SER A 115 -6.39 16.56 3.82
CA SER A 115 -7.50 15.75 4.29
C SER A 115 -8.68 16.66 4.70
N ILE A 116 -9.71 16.05 5.29
CA ILE A 116 -10.85 16.79 5.79
C ILE A 116 -10.46 17.68 6.99
N ASP A 117 -9.59 17.19 7.88
CA ASP A 117 -9.20 17.84 9.13
C ASP A 117 -7.76 18.37 9.17
N GLU A 118 -6.92 18.00 8.21
CA GLU A 118 -5.47 18.23 8.26
C GLU A 118 -4.86 18.51 6.88
N THR A 119 -3.69 19.13 6.88
CA THR A 119 -2.79 19.28 5.72
C THR A 119 -1.36 19.08 6.18
N VAL A 120 -0.61 18.23 5.49
CA VAL A 120 0.80 17.95 5.82
C VAL A 120 1.67 18.16 4.59
N TYR A 121 2.72 18.97 4.74
CA TYR A 121 3.77 19.15 3.75
C TYR A 121 5.03 18.43 4.20
N ARG A 122 5.78 17.86 3.27
CA ARG A 122 6.97 17.09 3.58
C ARG A 122 8.11 17.27 2.60
N LEU A 123 9.33 17.23 3.15
CA LEU A 123 10.57 16.95 2.44
C LEU A 123 11.15 15.67 3.03
N SER A 124 11.11 14.58 2.28
CA SER A 124 11.55 13.26 2.71
C SER A 124 12.94 12.93 2.19
N ASP A 125 13.70 12.13 2.94
CA ASP A 125 15.02 11.64 2.57
C ASP A 125 16.01 12.76 2.18
N VAL A 126 15.90 13.91 2.85
CA VAL A 126 16.78 15.06 2.61
C VAL A 126 18.20 14.70 3.05
N PRO A 127 19.25 14.88 2.20
CA PRO A 127 20.62 14.58 2.57
C PRO A 127 21.15 15.54 3.63
N THR A 128 21.73 15.00 4.73
CA THR A 128 22.23 15.81 5.87
C THR A 128 23.72 16.12 5.79
N TYR A 129 24.46 15.51 4.86
CA TYR A 129 25.92 15.61 4.75
C TYR A 129 26.40 16.85 3.98
N ARG A 130 25.52 17.61 3.34
CA ARG A 130 25.88 18.85 2.64
C ARG A 130 25.57 20.07 3.52
N GLU A 131 26.51 21.00 3.56
CA GLU A 131 26.36 22.25 4.31
C GLU A 131 25.18 23.10 3.79
N GLY A 132 24.39 23.66 4.68
CA GLY A 132 23.27 24.58 4.39
C GLY A 132 21.96 23.90 3.99
N ILE A 133 21.91 22.56 3.71
CA ILE A 133 20.68 21.90 3.28
C ILE A 133 19.64 21.86 4.40
N ILE A 134 20.05 21.53 5.62
CA ILE A 134 19.16 21.53 6.79
C ILE A 134 18.55 22.92 7.01
N ASP A 135 19.34 23.96 6.86
CA ASP A 135 18.86 25.34 6.99
C ASP A 135 17.85 25.69 5.90
N SER A 136 18.11 25.24 4.66
CA SER A 136 17.17 25.43 3.54
C SER A 136 15.88 24.67 3.78
N ALA A 137 15.95 23.41 4.27
CA ALA A 137 14.75 22.61 4.56
C ALA A 137 13.91 23.25 5.68
N LEU A 138 14.52 23.71 6.76
CA LEU A 138 13.83 24.43 7.82
C LEU A 138 13.24 25.76 7.34
N LEU A 139 13.93 26.46 6.43
CA LEU A 139 13.42 27.69 5.83
C LEU A 139 12.20 27.43 4.94
N VAL A 140 12.16 26.30 4.21
CA VAL A 140 10.97 25.88 3.47
C VAL A 140 9.81 25.57 4.43
N MET A 141 10.06 24.87 5.55
CA MET A 141 9.02 24.65 6.56
C MET A 141 8.46 25.97 7.10
N HIS A 142 9.35 26.94 7.35
CA HIS A 142 8.96 28.28 7.79
C HIS A 142 8.12 28.99 6.73
N ASP A 143 8.53 28.95 5.47
CA ASP A 143 7.78 29.58 4.39
C ASP A 143 6.41 28.91 4.17
N TRP A 144 6.31 27.58 4.28
CA TRP A 144 5.02 26.89 4.27
C TRP A 144 4.15 27.26 5.47
N SER A 145 4.77 27.56 6.60
CA SER A 145 4.05 28.03 7.80
C SER A 145 3.41 29.40 7.62
N CYS A 146 4.14 30.38 7.06
CA CYS A 146 3.72 31.78 7.07
C CYS A 146 4.17 32.63 5.89
N GLY A 147 4.83 32.04 4.87
CA GLY A 147 5.48 32.79 3.79
C GLY A 147 4.95 32.51 2.38
N LEU A 148 3.72 31.99 2.19
CA LEU A 148 3.15 31.75 0.87
C LEU A 148 2.81 33.07 0.16
N LEU A 149 3.19 33.20 -1.12
CA LEU A 149 2.98 34.45 -1.89
C LEU A 149 1.57 34.57 -2.46
N LEU A 150 0.94 33.48 -2.86
CA LEU A 150 -0.41 33.41 -3.43
C LEU A 150 -0.63 34.47 -4.53
N LEU A 151 0.27 34.47 -5.52
CA LEU A 151 0.24 35.42 -6.63
C LEU A 151 -0.95 35.12 -7.57
N PRO A 152 -1.65 36.14 -8.09
CA PRO A 152 -2.82 35.94 -8.96
C PRO A 152 -2.51 35.08 -10.20
N GLU A 153 -1.36 35.32 -10.84
CA GLU A 153 -0.91 34.59 -12.02
C GLU A 153 -0.70 33.10 -11.75
N GLU A 154 -0.15 32.74 -10.59
CA GLU A 154 0.07 31.35 -10.19
C GLU A 154 -1.26 30.68 -9.80
N ILE A 155 -2.17 31.39 -9.12
CA ILE A 155 -3.51 30.89 -8.81
C ILE A 155 -4.27 30.58 -10.10
N ASP A 156 -4.26 31.48 -11.08
CA ASP A 156 -4.99 31.26 -12.34
C ASP A 156 -4.39 30.10 -13.15
N ALA A 157 -3.07 29.92 -13.14
CA ALA A 157 -2.41 28.80 -13.78
C ALA A 157 -2.79 27.45 -13.11
N GLU A 158 -2.91 27.42 -11.77
CA GLU A 158 -3.17 26.20 -11.03
C GLU A 158 -4.63 25.72 -11.11
N ARG A 159 -5.61 26.61 -11.43
CA ARG A 159 -7.02 26.23 -11.60
C ARG A 159 -7.18 25.06 -12.58
N GLY A 160 -6.50 25.12 -13.73
CA GLY A 160 -6.54 24.05 -14.74
C GLY A 160 -6.02 22.73 -14.22
N VAL A 161 -4.95 22.73 -13.46
CA VAL A 161 -4.32 21.54 -12.86
C VAL A 161 -5.27 20.86 -11.87
N ILE A 162 -5.88 21.64 -10.97
CA ILE A 162 -6.86 21.13 -9.98
C ILE A 162 -8.11 20.54 -10.70
N LEU A 163 -8.58 21.19 -11.74
CA LEU A 163 -9.74 20.69 -12.51
C LEU A 163 -9.43 19.38 -13.24
N GLU A 164 -8.22 19.22 -13.78
CA GLU A 164 -7.81 17.94 -14.38
C GLU A 164 -7.66 16.84 -13.30
N GLU A 165 -7.16 17.18 -12.13
CA GLU A 165 -7.12 16.25 -11.00
C GLU A 165 -8.55 15.85 -10.57
N TRP A 166 -9.46 16.80 -10.43
CA TRP A 166 -10.87 16.54 -10.14
C TRP A 166 -11.48 15.58 -11.17
N ARG A 167 -11.19 15.81 -12.46
CA ARG A 167 -11.65 14.96 -13.56
C ARG A 167 -11.14 13.53 -13.42
N THR A 168 -9.86 13.35 -13.21
CA THR A 168 -9.23 12.02 -13.14
C THR A 168 -9.61 11.24 -11.89
N ARG A 169 -9.91 11.94 -10.79
CA ARG A 169 -10.35 11.32 -9.52
C ARG A 169 -11.83 11.01 -9.46
N ARG A 170 -12.65 11.44 -10.41
CA ARG A 170 -14.12 11.23 -10.40
C ARG A 170 -14.51 9.81 -10.83
N THR A 171 -13.98 8.81 -10.18
CA THR A 171 -14.34 7.40 -10.36
C THR A 171 -15.71 7.07 -9.73
N ALA A 172 -16.31 5.93 -10.09
CA ALA A 172 -17.53 5.42 -9.45
C ALA A 172 -17.44 5.43 -7.94
N SER A 173 -16.32 4.94 -7.36
CA SER A 173 -16.10 4.93 -5.91
C SER A 173 -16.12 6.33 -5.31
N ARG A 174 -15.56 7.33 -6.01
CA ARG A 174 -15.57 8.71 -5.52
C ARG A 174 -16.97 9.33 -5.59
N ARG A 175 -17.70 9.11 -6.69
CA ARG A 175 -19.08 9.58 -6.83
C ARG A 175 -20.01 8.99 -5.78
N ILE A 176 -19.86 7.67 -5.51
CA ILE A 176 -20.58 6.97 -4.45
C ILE A 176 -20.22 7.58 -3.09
N TRP A 177 -18.93 7.77 -2.80
CA TRP A 177 -18.47 8.29 -1.51
C TRP A 177 -19.03 9.69 -1.22
N THR A 178 -18.94 10.60 -2.17
CA THR A 178 -19.46 11.97 -2.01
C THR A 178 -20.96 11.98 -1.69
N GLN A 179 -21.76 11.16 -2.38
CA GLN A 179 -23.19 11.04 -2.10
C GLN A 179 -23.46 10.33 -0.77
N MET A 180 -22.65 9.33 -0.44
CA MET A 180 -22.78 8.53 0.78
C MET A 180 -22.56 9.39 2.03
N GLN A 181 -21.50 10.23 2.04
CA GLN A 181 -21.23 11.15 3.16
C GLN A 181 -22.42 12.07 3.46
N GLN A 182 -23.07 12.60 2.43
CA GLN A 182 -24.26 13.46 2.60
C GLN A 182 -25.42 12.73 3.27
N LYS A 183 -25.59 11.44 2.97
CA LYS A 183 -26.63 10.60 3.54
C LYS A 183 -26.29 10.07 4.94
N MET A 184 -25.01 9.77 5.19
CA MET A 184 -24.54 9.23 6.48
C MET A 184 -24.42 10.29 7.57
N TYR A 185 -24.08 11.53 7.22
CA TYR A 185 -23.79 12.60 8.16
C TYR A 185 -24.64 13.87 7.92
N PRO A 186 -25.98 13.74 7.81
CA PRO A 186 -26.84 14.84 7.38
C PRO A 186 -26.74 16.02 8.36
N GLY A 187 -26.64 17.24 7.79
CA GLY A 187 -26.59 18.48 8.56
C GLY A 187 -25.23 18.81 9.21
N THR A 188 -24.21 17.98 9.04
CA THR A 188 -22.85 18.23 9.56
C THR A 188 -21.96 18.88 8.51
N GLN A 189 -20.80 19.40 8.94
CA GLN A 189 -19.77 19.89 8.00
C GLN A 189 -19.16 18.73 7.19
N TYR A 190 -19.01 17.54 7.78
CA TYR A 190 -18.53 16.34 7.06
C TYR A 190 -19.40 15.98 5.85
N ALA A 191 -20.70 16.27 5.90
CA ALA A 191 -21.60 16.06 4.75
C ALA A 191 -21.45 17.11 3.65
N LYS A 192 -20.84 18.27 3.95
CA LYS A 192 -20.80 19.44 3.03
C LYS A 192 -19.46 19.60 2.35
N ARG A 193 -18.39 19.10 2.95
CA ARG A 193 -17.01 19.34 2.46
C ARG A 193 -16.48 18.17 1.66
N ASP A 194 -15.94 18.49 0.51
CA ASP A 194 -15.17 17.57 -0.32
C ASP A 194 -13.76 18.16 -0.48
N VAL A 195 -12.73 17.40 -0.16
CA VAL A 195 -11.34 17.86 -0.17
C VAL A 195 -10.94 18.43 -1.53
N ILE A 196 -11.34 17.78 -2.63
CA ILE A 196 -11.02 18.27 -3.97
C ILE A 196 -11.92 19.46 -4.38
N GLY A 197 -13.02 19.66 -3.69
CA GLY A 197 -13.88 20.82 -3.79
C GLY A 197 -14.90 20.83 -4.91
N ASP A 198 -15.57 21.97 -5.02
CA ASP A 198 -16.60 22.28 -6.02
C ASP A 198 -15.96 22.98 -7.22
N THR A 199 -16.17 22.43 -8.42
CA THR A 199 -15.63 23.00 -9.65
C THR A 199 -16.11 24.43 -9.95
N ALA A 200 -17.31 24.80 -9.51
CA ALA A 200 -17.81 26.16 -9.67
C ALA A 200 -17.03 27.14 -8.74
N VAL A 201 -16.67 26.70 -7.55
CA VAL A 201 -15.82 27.47 -6.63
C VAL A 201 -14.41 27.57 -7.21
N ILE A 202 -13.79 26.43 -7.57
CA ILE A 202 -12.41 26.38 -8.09
C ILE A 202 -12.24 27.29 -9.32
N ASN A 203 -13.20 27.31 -10.23
CA ASN A 203 -13.15 28.16 -11.43
C ASN A 203 -13.28 29.65 -11.13
N ASN A 204 -14.02 30.04 -10.10
CA ASN A 204 -14.50 31.41 -9.97
C ASN A 204 -14.18 32.09 -8.64
N PHE A 205 -13.48 31.42 -7.69
CA PHE A 205 -13.18 32.06 -6.42
C PHE A 205 -12.29 33.32 -6.62
N GLU A 206 -12.58 34.34 -5.83
CA GLU A 206 -11.76 35.55 -5.77
C GLU A 206 -10.44 35.25 -5.04
N TYR A 207 -9.31 35.76 -5.52
CA TYR A 207 -8.00 35.53 -4.90
C TYR A 207 -7.99 35.80 -3.39
N GLN A 208 -8.81 36.77 -2.96
CA GLN A 208 -8.92 37.13 -1.55
C GLN A 208 -9.50 36.00 -0.71
N ALA A 209 -10.41 35.18 -1.26
CA ALA A 209 -11.00 34.04 -0.54
C ALA A 209 -9.93 32.99 -0.12
N LEU A 210 -8.96 32.72 -1.01
CA LEU A 210 -7.84 31.85 -0.73
C LEU A 210 -6.89 32.47 0.32
N ARG A 211 -6.59 33.76 0.17
CA ARG A 211 -5.76 34.49 1.14
C ARG A 211 -6.41 34.59 2.51
N ASP A 212 -7.74 34.79 2.56
CA ASP A 212 -8.49 34.83 3.81
C ASP A 212 -8.44 33.47 4.51
N TYR A 213 -8.59 32.37 3.77
CA TYR A 213 -8.44 31.02 4.30
C TYR A 213 -7.04 30.81 4.89
N TYR A 214 -5.99 31.14 4.13
CA TYR A 214 -4.61 31.02 4.57
C TYR A 214 -4.34 31.83 5.84
N HIS A 215 -4.60 33.14 5.85
CA HIS A 215 -4.35 34.00 6.99
C HIS A 215 -5.20 33.67 8.22
N LYS A 216 -6.39 33.09 8.01
CA LYS A 216 -7.27 32.69 9.10
C LYS A 216 -6.80 31.43 9.81
N TRP A 217 -6.30 30.44 9.08
CA TRP A 217 -6.08 29.12 9.62
C TRP A 217 -4.61 28.72 9.75
N TYR A 218 -3.72 29.22 8.87
CA TYR A 218 -2.30 28.92 8.95
C TYR A 218 -1.66 29.81 10.03
N GLY A 219 -1.15 29.19 11.07
CA GLY A 219 -0.47 29.84 12.17
C GLY A 219 0.10 28.84 13.16
N PRO A 220 1.12 29.27 13.92
CA PRO A 220 1.92 28.36 14.75
C PRO A 220 1.11 27.55 15.77
N ASP A 221 -0.02 28.07 16.23
CA ASP A 221 -0.89 27.38 17.20
C ASP A 221 -1.71 26.22 16.60
N ASN A 222 -1.74 26.06 15.26
CA ASN A 222 -2.32 24.92 14.54
C ASN A 222 -1.26 24.05 13.88
N GLN A 223 0.03 24.28 14.13
CA GLN A 223 1.13 23.68 13.40
C GLN A 223 2.08 22.88 14.28
N ALA A 224 2.64 21.83 13.72
CA ALA A 224 3.79 21.13 14.29
C ALA A 224 4.90 20.95 13.26
N ILE A 225 6.13 21.20 13.69
CA ILE A 225 7.34 20.88 12.93
C ILE A 225 7.86 19.53 13.40
N ILE A 226 8.03 18.61 12.48
CA ILE A 226 8.56 17.29 12.74
C ILE A 226 9.86 17.10 11.98
N VAL A 227 10.93 16.78 12.70
CA VAL A 227 12.26 16.54 12.12
C VAL A 227 12.80 15.22 12.66
N VAL A 228 12.94 14.23 11.79
CA VAL A 228 13.42 12.88 12.17
C VAL A 228 14.51 12.44 11.21
N GLY A 229 15.69 12.14 11.73
CA GLY A 229 16.78 11.68 10.88
C GLY A 229 18.15 11.73 11.52
N ASP A 230 19.17 11.61 10.69
CA ASP A 230 20.58 11.69 11.10
C ASP A 230 21.00 13.15 11.29
N ILE A 231 20.62 13.70 12.45
CA ILE A 231 20.75 15.12 12.81
C ILE A 231 21.13 15.31 14.27
N ASP A 232 21.66 16.47 14.58
CA ASP A 232 21.87 16.93 15.96
C ASP A 232 20.59 17.58 16.49
N VAL A 233 19.96 16.92 17.47
CA VAL A 233 18.66 17.32 18.04
C VAL A 233 18.73 18.72 18.68
N ASP A 234 19.80 19.06 19.41
CA ASP A 234 19.93 20.35 20.08
C ASP A 234 20.14 21.48 19.08
N ALA A 235 20.90 21.22 18.01
CA ALA A 235 21.10 22.18 16.93
C ALA A 235 19.78 22.45 16.16
N ILE A 236 19.01 21.43 15.86
CA ILE A 236 17.70 21.57 15.19
C ILE A 236 16.73 22.35 16.09
N GLU A 237 16.64 22.00 17.38
CA GLU A 237 15.77 22.70 18.33
C GLU A 237 16.09 24.19 18.38
N ALA A 238 17.38 24.52 18.45
CA ALA A 238 17.84 25.93 18.46
C ALA A 238 17.44 26.66 17.17
N LYS A 239 17.57 26.04 16.02
CA LYS A 239 17.16 26.58 14.70
C LYS A 239 15.65 26.81 14.62
N ILE A 240 14.83 25.86 15.05
CA ILE A 240 13.37 26.00 15.10
C ILE A 240 12.99 27.16 15.99
N LYS A 241 13.55 27.25 17.20
CA LYS A 241 13.30 28.35 18.13
C LYS A 241 13.67 29.72 17.52
N ALA A 242 14.76 29.80 16.78
CA ALA A 242 15.19 31.02 16.13
C ALA A 242 14.31 31.43 14.95
N LEU A 243 13.96 30.49 14.07
CA LEU A 243 13.18 30.76 12.86
C LEU A 243 11.72 31.16 13.16
N TRP A 244 11.11 30.60 14.20
CA TRP A 244 9.71 30.90 14.55
C TRP A 244 9.59 31.94 15.69
N ALA A 245 10.69 32.54 16.16
CA ALA A 245 10.68 33.52 17.27
C ALA A 245 9.75 34.72 17.01
N ASP A 246 9.77 35.21 15.78
CA ASP A 246 9.02 36.42 15.37
C ASP A 246 7.68 36.10 14.69
N VAL A 247 7.32 34.82 14.54
CA VAL A 247 6.05 34.42 13.93
C VAL A 247 4.92 34.59 14.95
N PRO A 248 3.96 35.51 14.71
CA PRO A 248 2.93 35.82 15.71
C PRO A 248 1.90 34.70 15.80
N ARG A 249 1.39 34.49 17.01
CA ARG A 249 0.20 33.66 17.20
C ARG A 249 -1.02 34.32 16.52
N ARG A 250 -1.97 33.51 16.02
CA ARG A 250 -3.22 33.99 15.40
C ARG A 250 -4.17 34.63 16.42
N ALA A 251 -3.79 35.74 17.00
CA ALA A 251 -4.48 36.38 18.11
C ALA A 251 -5.92 36.85 17.79
N ASN A 252 -6.27 37.02 16.50
CA ASN A 252 -7.52 37.66 16.06
C ASN A 252 -8.63 36.67 15.65
N PHE A 253 -8.38 35.35 15.58
CA PHE A 253 -9.30 34.38 14.98
C PHE A 253 -9.91 33.38 15.99
N GLY A 254 -9.54 33.45 17.27
CA GLY A 254 -10.03 32.52 18.28
C GLY A 254 -9.48 31.10 18.15
N GLU A 255 -10.06 30.18 18.89
CA GLU A 255 -9.69 28.76 18.81
C GLU A 255 -10.25 28.13 17.53
N ARG A 256 -9.54 27.11 17.00
CA ARG A 256 -10.00 26.31 15.89
C ARG A 256 -11.29 25.57 16.28
N PRO A 257 -12.39 25.69 15.53
CA PRO A 257 -13.60 24.92 15.82
C PRO A 257 -13.35 23.43 15.56
N ILE A 258 -13.88 22.60 16.42
CA ILE A 258 -13.90 21.15 16.24
C ILE A 258 -15.29 20.76 15.76
N TYR A 259 -15.37 20.23 14.56
CA TYR A 259 -16.58 19.66 13.99
C TYR A 259 -16.64 18.16 14.30
N THR A 260 -17.83 17.61 14.42
CA THR A 260 -18.07 16.19 14.63
C THR A 260 -19.31 15.75 13.88
N VAL A 261 -19.60 14.46 13.91
CA VAL A 261 -20.85 13.87 13.42
C VAL A 261 -21.79 13.56 14.58
N ASN A 262 -23.07 13.40 14.30
CA ASN A 262 -24.07 13.16 15.34
C ASN A 262 -24.34 11.66 15.55
N HIS A 263 -24.71 11.29 16.77
CA HIS A 263 -25.36 10.00 17.01
C HIS A 263 -26.69 9.92 16.25
N ASN A 264 -27.11 8.71 15.93
CA ASN A 264 -28.42 8.49 15.30
C ASN A 264 -29.49 8.27 16.36
N ASP A 265 -30.60 8.99 16.28
CA ASP A 265 -31.78 8.78 17.16
C ASP A 265 -32.53 7.49 16.81
N LYS A 266 -32.41 7.03 15.57
CA LYS A 266 -32.95 5.78 15.01
C LYS A 266 -31.98 5.24 13.96
N PRO A 267 -32.08 3.96 13.57
CA PRO A 267 -31.25 3.44 12.47
C PRO A 267 -31.36 4.32 11.23
N LEU A 268 -30.20 4.65 10.65
CA LEU A 268 -30.07 5.48 9.44
C LEU A 268 -29.70 4.58 8.27
N VAL A 269 -30.44 4.67 7.17
CA VAL A 269 -30.16 3.90 5.95
C VAL A 269 -29.71 4.83 4.84
N ALA A 270 -28.55 4.56 4.29
CA ALA A 270 -27.95 5.28 3.18
C ALA A 270 -27.66 4.32 2.01
N ILE A 271 -28.36 4.47 0.91
CA ILE A 271 -28.18 3.65 -0.30
C ILE A 271 -27.74 4.55 -1.45
N VAL A 272 -26.64 4.18 -2.12
CA VAL A 272 -26.08 4.86 -3.29
C VAL A 272 -25.65 3.83 -4.32
N THR A 273 -26.10 3.97 -5.54
CA THR A 273 -25.71 3.12 -6.68
C THR A 273 -25.00 3.94 -7.76
N ASP A 274 -24.20 3.29 -8.58
CA ASP A 274 -23.50 3.92 -9.70
C ASP A 274 -23.39 2.95 -10.87
N VAL A 275 -23.55 3.44 -12.09
CA VAL A 275 -23.56 2.61 -13.31
C VAL A 275 -22.21 1.97 -13.63
N GLU A 276 -21.12 2.57 -13.15
CA GLU A 276 -19.75 2.07 -13.34
C GLU A 276 -19.23 1.27 -12.12
N ALA A 277 -20.04 1.13 -11.05
CA ALA A 277 -19.64 0.34 -9.89
C ALA A 277 -19.49 -1.14 -10.26
N GLN A 278 -18.41 -1.76 -9.78
CA GLN A 278 -18.08 -3.15 -10.12
C GLN A 278 -18.60 -4.18 -9.12
N GLY A 279 -19.02 -3.75 -7.93
CA GLY A 279 -19.53 -4.63 -6.89
C GLY A 279 -20.27 -3.88 -5.80
N SER A 280 -21.00 -4.66 -4.99
CA SER A 280 -21.76 -4.14 -3.85
C SER A 280 -20.91 -4.17 -2.58
N ARG A 281 -21.16 -3.19 -1.70
CA ARG A 281 -20.57 -3.10 -0.36
C ARG A 281 -21.64 -2.67 0.63
N ILE A 282 -21.71 -3.36 1.75
CA ILE A 282 -22.61 -3.04 2.86
C ILE A 282 -21.75 -2.76 4.08
N THR A 283 -22.00 -1.61 4.72
CA THR A 283 -21.27 -1.18 5.92
C THR A 283 -22.29 -0.86 7.01
N LEU A 284 -22.09 -1.41 8.19
CA LEU A 284 -22.75 -0.97 9.42
C LEU A 284 -21.77 -0.13 10.22
N GLU A 285 -22.22 1.03 10.68
CA GLU A 285 -21.46 1.95 11.51
C GLU A 285 -22.20 2.16 12.84
N TYR A 286 -21.56 1.79 13.93
CA TYR A 286 -22.05 1.99 15.31
C TYR A 286 -21.19 3.07 15.98
N LYS A 287 -21.75 4.25 16.21
CA LYS A 287 -21.03 5.45 16.68
C LYS A 287 -20.90 5.48 18.20
N PHE A 288 -19.77 5.93 18.69
CA PHE A 288 -19.44 6.06 20.11
C PHE A 288 -18.74 7.41 20.37
N ASP A 289 -19.06 8.04 21.49
CA ASP A 289 -18.25 9.16 21.96
C ASP A 289 -16.84 8.67 22.30
N GLN A 290 -15.83 9.43 21.95
CA GLN A 290 -14.47 9.20 22.42
C GLN A 290 -14.41 9.25 23.94
N LEU A 291 -13.39 8.64 24.53
CA LEU A 291 -13.16 8.75 25.97
C LEU A 291 -13.02 10.22 26.40
N PRO A 292 -13.46 10.57 27.63
CA PRO A 292 -13.18 11.88 28.19
C PRO A 292 -11.66 12.19 28.14
N GLU A 293 -11.29 13.43 27.89
CA GLU A 293 -9.88 13.87 27.77
C GLU A 293 -9.00 13.47 28.97
N THR A 294 -9.59 13.35 30.14
CA THR A 294 -8.90 12.88 31.35
C THR A 294 -8.48 11.41 31.26
N LEU A 295 -9.08 10.61 30.41
CA LEU A 295 -8.81 9.18 30.21
C LEU A 295 -8.05 8.88 28.90
N GLN A 296 -8.03 9.82 27.97
CA GLN A 296 -7.23 9.69 26.74
C GLN A 296 -5.75 9.69 27.08
N ASN A 297 -4.92 9.05 26.26
CA ASN A 297 -3.48 8.91 26.45
C ASN A 297 -3.10 8.34 27.84
N THR A 298 -3.84 7.32 28.27
CA THR A 298 -3.57 6.61 29.53
C THR A 298 -3.41 5.11 29.26
N ALA A 299 -2.79 4.40 30.20
CA ALA A 299 -2.72 2.94 30.14
C ALA A 299 -4.10 2.26 30.09
N MET A 300 -5.14 2.92 30.60
CA MET A 300 -6.52 2.42 30.54
C MET A 300 -7.08 2.50 29.11
N GLU A 301 -6.91 3.62 28.41
CA GLU A 301 -7.28 3.72 26.98
C GLU A 301 -6.51 2.70 26.16
N TYR A 302 -5.19 2.62 26.31
CA TYR A 302 -4.36 1.64 25.61
C TYR A 302 -4.86 0.20 25.83
N THR A 303 -5.24 -0.16 27.06
CA THR A 303 -5.83 -1.48 27.37
C THR A 303 -7.18 -1.69 26.69
N LEU A 304 -8.04 -0.65 26.66
CA LEU A 304 -9.34 -0.71 25.99
C LEU A 304 -9.17 -0.91 24.48
N ASP A 305 -8.24 -0.22 23.87
CA ASP A 305 -7.95 -0.34 22.44
C ASP A 305 -7.34 -1.70 22.11
N LEU A 306 -6.50 -2.23 23.01
CA LEU A 306 -6.02 -3.60 22.89
C LEU A 306 -7.18 -4.61 22.93
N VAL A 307 -8.14 -4.46 23.84
CA VAL A 307 -9.35 -5.33 23.92
C VAL A 307 -10.22 -5.18 22.68
N ARG A 308 -10.46 -3.96 22.20
CA ARG A 308 -11.21 -3.69 20.95
C ARG A 308 -10.52 -4.32 19.73
N GLY A 309 -9.20 -4.21 19.66
CA GLY A 309 -8.40 -4.87 18.63
C GLY A 309 -8.56 -6.39 18.64
N LEU A 310 -8.41 -7.03 19.81
CA LEU A 310 -8.62 -8.49 19.95
C LEU A 310 -10.04 -8.93 19.54
N ILE A 311 -11.06 -8.14 19.86
CA ILE A 311 -12.46 -8.41 19.43
C ILE A 311 -12.56 -8.37 17.90
N CYS A 312 -12.02 -7.33 17.28
CA CYS A 312 -12.01 -7.21 15.82
C CYS A 312 -11.24 -8.37 15.16
N ASP A 313 -10.07 -8.73 15.69
CA ASP A 313 -9.27 -9.83 15.16
C ASP A 313 -10.01 -11.17 15.23
N MET A 314 -10.65 -11.48 16.35
CA MET A 314 -11.45 -12.71 16.49
C MET A 314 -12.65 -12.73 15.53
N LEU A 315 -13.35 -11.61 15.37
CA LEU A 315 -14.49 -11.53 14.46
C LEU A 315 -14.05 -11.59 12.99
N ASN A 316 -12.94 -10.94 12.65
CA ASN A 316 -12.34 -11.00 11.32
C ASN A 316 -11.93 -12.44 10.95
N ASN A 317 -11.37 -13.18 11.89
CA ASN A 317 -11.04 -14.60 11.70
C ASN A 317 -12.31 -15.44 11.40
N ARG A 318 -13.42 -15.19 12.10
CA ARG A 318 -14.72 -15.84 11.77
C ARG A 318 -15.21 -15.48 10.38
N PHE A 319 -15.15 -14.22 10.00
CA PHE A 319 -15.56 -13.76 8.66
C PHE A 319 -14.71 -14.40 7.56
N GLN A 320 -13.41 -14.52 7.78
CA GLN A 320 -12.50 -15.15 6.83
C GLN A 320 -12.82 -16.64 6.65
N GLU A 321 -13.09 -17.38 7.74
CA GLU A 321 -13.50 -18.77 7.68
C GLU A 321 -14.81 -18.95 6.90
N LEU A 322 -15.79 -18.08 7.13
CA LEU A 322 -17.08 -18.11 6.43
C LEU A 322 -16.96 -17.80 4.92
N ALA A 323 -16.09 -16.84 4.55
CA ALA A 323 -15.88 -16.49 3.15
C ALA A 323 -15.26 -17.63 2.31
N LEU A 324 -14.64 -18.61 2.97
CA LEU A 324 -14.10 -19.81 2.33
C LEU A 324 -15.16 -20.87 2.00
N ASP A 325 -16.40 -20.74 2.51
CA ASP A 325 -17.50 -21.62 2.11
C ASP A 325 -17.94 -21.27 0.68
N PRO A 326 -17.99 -22.26 -0.26
CA PRO A 326 -18.47 -22.00 -1.62
C PRO A 326 -19.89 -21.42 -1.66
N ASN A 327 -20.71 -21.76 -0.68
CA ASN A 327 -22.10 -21.31 -0.56
C ASN A 327 -22.26 -19.96 0.15
N ALA A 328 -21.19 -19.37 0.70
CA ALA A 328 -21.27 -18.06 1.35
C ALA A 328 -21.95 -17.03 0.44
N SER A 329 -22.77 -16.14 1.03
CA SER A 329 -23.43 -15.06 0.31
C SER A 329 -22.48 -13.90 -0.07
N PHE A 330 -21.27 -13.91 0.48
CA PHE A 330 -20.28 -12.87 0.30
C PHE A 330 -18.90 -13.44 -0.06
N THR A 331 -18.04 -12.58 -0.57
CA THR A 331 -16.65 -12.91 -0.92
C THR A 331 -15.66 -12.47 0.16
N GLY A 332 -16.08 -11.59 1.05
CA GLY A 332 -15.30 -11.11 2.18
C GLY A 332 -16.15 -10.31 3.14
N ALA A 333 -15.78 -10.33 4.40
CA ALA A 333 -16.34 -9.46 5.43
C ALA A 333 -15.23 -9.10 6.43
N GLY A 334 -15.44 -8.02 7.19
CA GLY A 334 -14.49 -7.58 8.19
C GLY A 334 -15.07 -6.53 9.12
N CYS A 335 -14.38 -6.27 10.22
CA CYS A 335 -14.72 -5.21 11.15
C CYS A 335 -13.48 -4.47 11.64
N GLN A 336 -13.70 -3.26 12.12
CA GLN A 336 -12.69 -2.42 12.78
C GLN A 336 -13.34 -1.45 13.76
N TYR A 337 -12.57 -0.98 14.71
CA TYR A 337 -12.89 0.16 15.55
C TYR A 337 -11.94 1.31 15.18
N ALA A 338 -12.49 2.47 14.82
CA ALA A 338 -11.71 3.60 14.34
C ALA A 338 -12.43 4.93 14.57
N GLU A 339 -11.72 6.04 14.46
CA GLU A 339 -12.31 7.37 14.43
C GLU A 339 -13.24 7.51 13.22
N ALA A 340 -14.47 7.99 13.45
CA ALA A 340 -15.43 8.34 12.39
C ALA A 340 -15.35 9.81 12.02
N ALA A 341 -15.09 10.65 13.01
CA ALA A 341 -14.88 12.09 12.91
C ALA A 341 -14.24 12.55 14.22
N LYS A 342 -13.69 13.75 14.26
CA LYS A 342 -13.16 14.29 15.51
C LYS A 342 -14.19 14.20 16.65
N LYS A 343 -13.80 13.70 17.81
CA LYS A 343 -14.63 13.41 19.00
C LYS A 343 -15.64 12.26 18.85
N MET A 344 -15.62 11.53 17.76
CA MET A 344 -16.53 10.41 17.50
C MET A 344 -15.76 9.20 16.95
N ASP A 345 -15.84 8.10 17.64
CA ASP A 345 -15.38 6.80 17.17
C ASP A 345 -16.53 5.99 16.58
N ALA A 346 -16.21 4.93 15.85
CA ALA A 346 -17.20 3.96 15.43
C ALA A 346 -16.64 2.53 15.36
N PHE A 347 -17.50 1.58 15.63
CA PHE A 347 -17.30 0.19 15.24
C PHE A 347 -17.94 -0.01 13.87
N TYR A 348 -17.12 -0.40 12.91
CA TYR A 348 -17.52 -0.68 11.54
C TYR A 348 -17.57 -2.18 11.31
N ALA A 349 -18.65 -2.65 10.68
CA ALA A 349 -18.71 -4.00 10.14
C ALA A 349 -19.08 -3.94 8.66
N VAL A 350 -18.33 -4.62 7.83
CA VAL A 350 -18.40 -4.53 6.36
C VAL A 350 -18.56 -5.92 5.76
N VAL A 351 -19.40 -6.04 4.74
CA VAL A 351 -19.49 -7.24 3.91
C VAL A 351 -19.47 -6.88 2.43
N ILE A 352 -18.81 -7.72 1.63
CA ILE A 352 -18.73 -7.62 0.18
C ILE A 352 -19.58 -8.75 -0.41
N PRO A 353 -20.83 -8.47 -0.79
CA PRO A 353 -21.76 -9.46 -1.31
C PRO A 353 -21.28 -10.11 -2.60
N LYS A 354 -21.66 -11.36 -2.83
CA LYS A 354 -21.72 -11.91 -4.17
C LYS A 354 -22.89 -11.29 -4.91
N GLU A 355 -22.71 -10.99 -6.20
CA GLU A 355 -23.75 -10.37 -6.99
C GLU A 355 -25.06 -11.16 -6.96
N GLY A 356 -26.17 -10.46 -6.76
CA GLY A 356 -27.50 -11.00 -6.65
C GLY A 356 -27.84 -11.56 -5.26
N ARG A 357 -26.87 -11.57 -4.32
CA ARG A 357 -27.04 -12.08 -2.94
C ARG A 357 -26.86 -11.00 -1.88
N GLU A 358 -27.06 -9.74 -2.23
CA GLU A 358 -26.80 -8.60 -1.34
C GLU A 358 -27.66 -8.64 -0.07
N THR A 359 -28.94 -8.99 -0.23
CA THR A 359 -29.86 -9.15 0.92
C THR A 359 -29.44 -10.31 1.84
N GLU A 360 -29.00 -11.44 1.26
CA GLU A 360 -28.51 -12.57 2.06
C GLU A 360 -27.22 -12.21 2.81
N ALA A 361 -26.29 -11.53 2.13
CA ALA A 361 -25.03 -11.08 2.73
C ALA A 361 -25.26 -10.10 3.89
N TYR A 362 -26.23 -9.19 3.74
CA TYR A 362 -26.66 -8.32 4.83
C TYR A 362 -27.19 -9.12 6.03
N ASN A 363 -28.07 -10.11 5.77
CA ASN A 363 -28.60 -10.96 6.82
C ASN A 363 -27.51 -11.79 7.51
N ASP A 364 -26.56 -12.33 6.75
CA ASP A 364 -25.41 -13.08 7.29
C ASP A 364 -24.51 -12.18 8.16
N LEU A 365 -24.29 -10.93 7.75
CA LEU A 365 -23.54 -9.97 8.57
C LEU A 365 -24.26 -9.73 9.91
N ILE A 366 -25.56 -9.42 9.87
CA ILE A 366 -26.38 -9.23 11.10
C ILE A 366 -26.35 -10.49 11.97
N PHE A 367 -26.45 -11.68 11.36
CA PHE A 367 -26.40 -12.95 12.09
C PHE A 367 -25.06 -13.10 12.86
N GLN A 368 -23.93 -12.78 12.23
CA GLN A 368 -22.63 -12.91 12.89
C GLN A 368 -22.42 -11.85 13.99
N LEU A 369 -22.88 -10.64 13.76
CA LEU A 369 -22.84 -9.59 14.78
C LEU A 369 -23.72 -9.96 15.98
N GLU A 370 -24.94 -10.47 15.74
CA GLU A 370 -25.83 -10.91 16.81
C GLU A 370 -25.28 -12.15 17.53
N LYS A 371 -24.57 -13.06 16.81
CA LYS A 371 -23.88 -14.19 17.44
C LYS A 371 -22.79 -13.72 18.39
N MET A 372 -22.01 -12.73 17.99
CA MET A 372 -21.01 -12.08 18.85
C MET A 372 -21.69 -11.39 20.04
N HIS A 373 -22.76 -10.65 19.80
CA HIS A 373 -23.50 -9.93 20.84
C HIS A 373 -24.04 -10.88 21.93
N ARG A 374 -24.59 -12.07 21.55
CA ARG A 374 -25.19 -13.02 22.50
C ARG A 374 -24.16 -13.88 23.22
N TYR A 375 -23.20 -14.39 22.50
CA TYR A 375 -22.33 -15.46 23.00
C TYR A 375 -20.86 -15.04 23.13
N GLY A 376 -20.47 -13.89 22.57
CA GLY A 376 -19.06 -13.47 22.55
C GLY A 376 -18.17 -14.44 21.79
N PHE A 377 -17.02 -14.73 22.37
CA PHE A 377 -15.96 -15.54 21.79
C PHE A 377 -15.61 -16.75 22.68
N THR A 378 -14.84 -17.69 22.13
CA THR A 378 -14.31 -18.85 22.84
C THR A 378 -12.90 -18.57 23.37
N GLU A 379 -12.46 -19.35 24.38
CA GLU A 379 -11.10 -19.24 24.92
C GLU A 379 -10.03 -19.48 23.87
N ALA A 380 -10.27 -20.44 22.98
CA ALA A 380 -9.31 -20.77 21.95
C ALA A 380 -9.19 -19.67 20.86
N GLU A 381 -10.27 -18.95 20.54
CA GLU A 381 -10.22 -17.75 19.68
C GLU A 381 -9.38 -16.67 20.37
N LEU A 382 -9.65 -16.37 21.63
CA LEU A 382 -8.93 -15.35 22.39
C LEU A 382 -7.43 -15.67 22.50
N GLU A 383 -7.06 -16.89 22.85
CA GLU A 383 -5.67 -17.28 22.97
C GLU A 383 -4.92 -17.21 21.63
N ARG A 384 -5.56 -17.50 20.50
CA ARG A 384 -4.94 -17.33 19.18
C ARG A 384 -4.58 -15.86 18.91
N VAL A 385 -5.55 -14.96 19.02
CA VAL A 385 -5.29 -13.54 18.72
C VAL A 385 -4.34 -12.89 19.73
N LYS A 386 -4.32 -13.34 20.99
CA LYS A 386 -3.29 -12.92 21.96
C LYS A 386 -1.90 -13.32 21.50
N ASN A 387 -1.72 -14.57 21.04
CA ASN A 387 -0.45 -15.05 20.53
C ASN A 387 -0.01 -14.28 19.29
N GLU A 388 -0.93 -14.00 18.36
CA GLU A 388 -0.67 -13.17 17.17
C GLU A 388 -0.28 -11.75 17.57
N LYS A 389 -1.02 -11.12 18.49
CA LYS A 389 -0.72 -9.77 18.98
C LYS A 389 0.63 -9.69 19.68
N LEU A 390 0.93 -10.67 20.57
CA LEU A 390 2.23 -10.72 21.25
C LEU A 390 3.38 -10.88 20.26
N ASN A 391 3.22 -11.76 19.26
CA ASN A 391 4.22 -11.96 18.22
C ASN A 391 4.46 -10.70 17.39
N ALA A 392 3.39 -10.00 17.01
CA ALA A 392 3.48 -8.73 16.29
C ALA A 392 4.21 -7.65 17.12
N MET A 393 3.90 -7.56 18.42
CA MET A 393 4.55 -6.60 19.32
C MET A 393 6.03 -6.96 19.58
N GLU A 394 6.36 -8.24 19.66
CA GLU A 394 7.76 -8.70 19.77
C GLU A 394 8.56 -8.30 18.52
N GLN A 395 7.99 -8.49 17.33
CA GLN A 395 8.63 -8.08 16.08
C GLN A 395 8.80 -6.56 16.03
N TYR A 396 7.76 -5.79 16.37
CA TYR A 396 7.82 -4.33 16.46
C TYR A 396 8.95 -3.84 17.38
N TYR A 397 9.08 -4.47 18.57
CA TYR A 397 10.16 -4.19 19.51
C TYR A 397 11.54 -4.58 18.96
N ASN A 398 11.66 -5.75 18.35
CA ASN A 398 12.93 -6.22 17.79
C ASN A 398 13.43 -5.28 16.69
N GLU A 399 12.50 -4.76 15.88
CA GLU A 399 12.80 -3.84 14.76
C GLU A 399 12.96 -2.36 15.19
N ARG A 400 12.82 -2.00 16.47
CA ARG A 400 12.77 -0.59 16.93
C ARG A 400 13.97 0.26 16.50
N ASN A 401 15.17 -0.34 16.41
CA ASN A 401 16.40 0.35 16.01
C ASN A 401 16.64 0.37 14.50
N THR A 402 15.81 -0.34 13.71
CA THR A 402 15.90 -0.40 12.25
C THR A 402 14.68 0.26 11.57
N ARG A 403 13.85 0.95 12.36
CA ARG A 403 12.67 1.67 11.86
C ARG A 403 13.09 2.90 11.07
N LYS A 404 12.43 3.12 9.94
CA LYS A 404 12.75 4.22 9.04
C LYS A 404 12.32 5.57 9.60
N ASN A 405 13.08 6.63 9.25
CA ASN A 405 12.80 8.02 9.61
C ASN A 405 11.34 8.40 9.32
N ILE A 406 10.84 8.10 8.13
CA ILE A 406 9.47 8.40 7.72
C ILE A 406 8.39 7.72 8.60
N THR A 407 8.66 6.51 9.09
CA THR A 407 7.72 5.80 9.98
C THR A 407 7.62 6.49 11.33
N LEU A 408 8.76 6.91 11.88
CA LEU A 408 8.83 7.63 13.15
C LEU A 408 8.24 9.05 13.03
N ALA A 409 8.45 9.72 11.90
CA ALA A 409 7.84 11.03 11.63
C ALA A 409 6.30 10.94 11.60
N ARG A 410 5.74 9.88 11.01
CA ARG A 410 4.29 9.64 10.97
C ARG A 410 3.67 9.42 12.36
N GLU A 411 4.39 8.81 13.29
CA GLU A 411 3.94 8.68 14.68
C GLU A 411 3.81 10.05 15.34
N CYS A 412 4.79 10.93 15.14
CA CYS A 412 4.73 12.31 15.63
C CYS A 412 3.54 13.09 15.02
N ILE A 413 3.26 12.88 13.72
CA ILE A 413 2.13 13.51 13.04
C ILE A 413 0.81 13.06 13.70
N ARG A 414 0.57 11.75 13.84
CA ARG A 414 -0.66 11.22 14.46
C ARG A 414 -0.81 11.66 15.92
N HIS A 415 0.29 11.70 16.67
CA HIS A 415 0.25 12.25 18.01
C HIS A 415 -0.21 13.73 18.02
N PHE A 416 0.24 14.53 17.04
CA PHE A 416 -0.15 15.94 16.96
C PHE A 416 -1.59 16.15 16.48
N GLU A 417 -2.00 15.44 15.44
CA GLU A 417 -3.28 15.64 14.74
C GLU A 417 -4.45 14.94 15.43
N ASP A 418 -4.24 13.70 15.86
CA ASP A 418 -5.27 12.81 16.41
C ASP A 418 -5.15 12.61 17.93
N GLY A 419 -4.03 13.03 18.51
CA GLY A 419 -3.77 12.83 19.93
C GLY A 419 -3.43 11.37 20.27
N GLU A 420 -3.00 10.55 19.29
CA GLU A 420 -2.58 9.16 19.55
C GLU A 420 -1.45 9.11 20.58
N SER A 421 -1.49 8.12 21.47
CA SER A 421 -0.39 7.92 22.42
C SER A 421 0.87 7.46 21.70
N MET A 422 2.04 7.96 22.14
CA MET A 422 3.34 7.66 21.55
C MET A 422 4.37 7.32 22.65
N PRO A 423 4.17 6.25 23.44
CA PRO A 423 5.03 5.93 24.59
C PRO A 423 6.34 5.24 24.19
N GLY A 424 6.50 4.85 22.92
CA GLY A 424 7.65 4.17 22.38
C GLY A 424 7.56 2.64 22.41
N ALA A 425 8.28 2.00 21.47
CA ALA A 425 8.16 0.57 21.19
C ALA A 425 8.49 -0.32 22.39
N GLU A 426 9.42 0.08 23.27
CA GLU A 426 9.76 -0.69 24.47
C GLU A 426 8.60 -0.70 25.47
N TRP A 427 8.00 0.47 25.73
CA TRP A 427 6.87 0.57 26.64
C TRP A 427 5.67 -0.23 26.10
N GLU A 428 5.34 -0.09 24.82
CA GLU A 428 4.22 -0.78 24.19
C GLU A 428 4.38 -2.30 24.26
N TYR A 429 5.58 -2.80 23.96
CA TYR A 429 5.88 -4.24 24.04
C TYR A 429 5.77 -4.77 25.46
N GLU A 430 6.47 -4.16 26.43
CA GLU A 430 6.47 -4.64 27.81
C GLU A 430 5.07 -4.53 28.45
N TYR A 431 4.35 -3.44 28.18
CA TYR A 431 2.99 -3.28 28.66
C TYR A 431 2.04 -4.32 28.02
N THR A 432 2.09 -4.52 26.73
CA THR A 432 1.25 -5.50 26.02
C THR A 432 1.55 -6.91 26.51
N LYS A 433 2.81 -7.28 26.64
CA LYS A 433 3.27 -8.58 27.15
C LYS A 433 2.79 -8.86 28.56
N ALA A 434 2.79 -7.85 29.43
CA ALA A 434 2.30 -7.98 30.80
C ALA A 434 0.76 -8.03 30.87
N THR A 435 0.09 -7.34 29.97
CA THR A 435 -1.37 -7.15 30.01
C THR A 435 -2.14 -8.29 29.32
N LEU A 436 -1.66 -8.80 28.17
CA LEU A 436 -2.37 -9.85 27.41
C LEU A 436 -2.76 -11.08 28.25
N PRO A 437 -1.89 -11.64 29.13
CA PRO A 437 -2.28 -12.80 29.96
C PRO A 437 -3.43 -12.51 30.94
N LEU A 438 -3.65 -11.24 31.28
CA LEU A 438 -4.69 -10.81 32.22
C LEU A 438 -6.05 -10.56 31.54
N ILE A 439 -6.06 -10.42 30.22
CA ILE A 439 -7.31 -10.23 29.46
C ILE A 439 -8.02 -11.58 29.34
N SER A 440 -9.18 -11.72 29.98
CA SER A 440 -10.02 -12.93 29.95
C SER A 440 -11.30 -12.70 29.14
N LEU A 441 -12.05 -13.78 28.87
CA LEU A 441 -13.36 -13.67 28.20
C LEU A 441 -14.37 -12.83 29.02
N GLU A 442 -14.25 -12.84 30.36
CA GLU A 442 -15.08 -12.01 31.23
C GLU A 442 -14.80 -10.51 31.04
N ALA A 443 -13.61 -10.14 30.58
CA ALA A 443 -13.29 -8.75 30.21
C ALA A 443 -13.68 -8.43 28.76
N VAL A 444 -13.46 -9.36 27.83
CA VAL A 444 -13.66 -9.16 26.38
C VAL A 444 -15.14 -9.19 25.99
N ASN A 445 -15.89 -10.21 26.43
CA ASN A 445 -17.26 -10.43 25.96
C ASN A 445 -18.25 -9.30 26.32
N PRO A 446 -18.17 -8.65 27.50
CA PRO A 446 -18.98 -7.47 27.76
C PRO A 446 -18.67 -6.29 26.84
N VAL A 447 -17.40 -6.06 26.48
CA VAL A 447 -17.02 -5.02 25.52
C VAL A 447 -17.56 -5.34 24.14
N ALA A 448 -17.37 -6.59 23.67
CA ALA A 448 -17.92 -7.04 22.39
C ALA A 448 -19.44 -6.86 22.31
N LYS A 449 -20.15 -7.13 23.39
CA LYS A 449 -21.60 -6.93 23.46
C LYS A 449 -21.98 -5.46 23.30
N GLU A 450 -21.23 -4.54 23.89
CA GLU A 450 -21.56 -3.11 23.83
C GLU A 450 -21.19 -2.45 22.48
N LEU A 451 -20.38 -3.11 21.62
CA LEU A 451 -20.11 -2.61 20.27
C LEU A 451 -21.34 -2.63 19.36
N ILE A 452 -22.37 -3.37 19.71
CA ILE A 452 -23.62 -3.45 18.94
C ILE A 452 -24.72 -2.73 19.71
N HIS A 453 -25.34 -1.72 19.13
CA HIS A 453 -26.44 -0.96 19.70
C HIS A 453 -27.59 -0.72 18.70
N ALA A 454 -28.71 -0.17 19.15
CA ALA A 454 -29.95 -0.15 18.38
C ALA A 454 -29.98 0.75 17.15
N ASN A 455 -29.09 1.75 17.06
CA ASN A 455 -29.17 2.83 16.07
C ASN A 455 -27.93 2.92 15.14
N PRO A 456 -27.58 1.85 14.39
CA PRO A 456 -26.48 1.93 13.42
C PRO A 456 -26.83 2.82 12.23
N THR A 457 -25.79 3.28 11.53
CA THR A 457 -25.88 3.66 10.12
C THR A 457 -25.67 2.43 9.26
N VAL A 458 -26.58 2.16 8.32
CA VAL A 458 -26.45 1.11 7.32
C VAL A 458 -26.19 1.77 5.98
N ALA A 459 -24.96 1.71 5.49
CA ALA A 459 -24.55 2.27 4.22
C ALA A 459 -24.39 1.15 3.19
N ILE A 460 -25.11 1.25 2.07
CA ILE A 460 -25.06 0.27 0.99
C ILE A 460 -24.69 0.96 -0.31
N SER A 461 -23.67 0.46 -0.98
CA SER A 461 -23.33 0.87 -2.33
C SER A 461 -23.27 -0.32 -3.28
N GLY A 462 -23.50 -0.08 -4.57
CA GLY A 462 -23.43 -1.14 -5.55
C GLY A 462 -23.68 -0.69 -6.98
N PRO A 463 -23.60 -1.63 -7.93
CA PRO A 463 -23.89 -1.37 -9.33
C PRO A 463 -25.37 -0.99 -9.56
N GLU A 464 -25.59 -0.01 -10.42
CA GLU A 464 -26.93 0.28 -10.93
C GLU A 464 -27.22 -0.60 -12.13
N LYS A 465 -27.75 -1.79 -11.88
CA LYS A 465 -28.12 -2.74 -12.93
C LYS A 465 -29.17 -3.76 -12.47
N GLU A 466 -29.85 -4.39 -13.43
CA GLU A 466 -30.72 -5.53 -13.18
C GLU A 466 -29.95 -6.74 -12.63
N GLY A 467 -30.55 -7.47 -11.71
CA GLY A 467 -29.97 -8.66 -11.08
C GLY A 467 -29.18 -8.39 -9.79
N VAL A 468 -28.93 -7.16 -9.41
CA VAL A 468 -28.38 -6.75 -8.10
C VAL A 468 -29.54 -6.59 -7.12
N ASN A 469 -29.50 -7.33 -6.00
CA ASN A 469 -30.59 -7.39 -5.01
C ASN A 469 -30.27 -6.54 -3.77
N ILE A 470 -30.03 -5.23 -3.95
CA ILE A 470 -29.89 -4.31 -2.83
C ILE A 470 -31.16 -4.32 -1.99
N PRO A 471 -31.08 -4.63 -0.67
CA PRO A 471 -32.26 -4.64 0.17
C PRO A 471 -32.87 -3.23 0.29
N SER A 472 -34.21 -3.15 0.29
CA SER A 472 -34.89 -1.89 0.54
C SER A 472 -34.71 -1.43 1.99
N GLU A 473 -34.89 -0.14 2.24
CA GLU A 473 -34.86 0.42 3.62
C GLU A 473 -35.80 -0.35 4.55
N GLU A 474 -37.01 -0.70 4.09
CA GLU A 474 -37.96 -1.50 4.87
C GLU A 474 -37.40 -2.87 5.25
N THR A 475 -36.76 -3.57 4.30
CA THR A 475 -36.10 -4.87 4.52
C THR A 475 -34.94 -4.74 5.53
N ILE A 476 -34.11 -3.71 5.38
CA ILE A 476 -32.99 -3.44 6.27
C ILE A 476 -33.48 -3.24 7.71
N LEU A 477 -34.49 -2.37 7.88
CA LEU A 477 -35.05 -2.07 9.19
C LEU A 477 -35.78 -3.28 9.80
N ALA A 478 -36.47 -4.09 8.98
CA ALA A 478 -37.12 -5.32 9.44
C ALA A 478 -36.09 -6.35 9.95
N THR A 479 -34.96 -6.52 9.27
CA THR A 479 -33.87 -7.40 9.70
C THR A 479 -33.26 -6.92 11.01
N LEU A 480 -32.96 -5.62 11.15
CA LEU A 480 -32.44 -5.04 12.39
C LEU A 480 -33.41 -5.24 13.58
N ASN A 481 -34.69 -5.01 13.37
CA ASN A 481 -35.71 -5.18 14.41
C ASN A 481 -35.98 -6.65 14.75
N GLY A 482 -35.73 -7.57 13.83
CA GLY A 482 -35.94 -9.00 13.99
C GLY A 482 -34.74 -9.78 14.55
N GLN A 483 -33.57 -9.14 14.69
CA GLN A 483 -32.32 -9.85 15.05
C GLN A 483 -32.40 -10.61 16.38
N GLU A 484 -33.14 -10.12 17.38
CA GLU A 484 -33.32 -10.82 18.66
C GLU A 484 -34.05 -12.16 18.51
N GLY A 485 -34.91 -12.31 17.49
CA GLY A 485 -35.65 -13.54 17.18
C GLY A 485 -34.84 -14.61 16.43
N LEU A 486 -33.61 -14.35 16.01
CA LEU A 486 -32.79 -15.30 15.25
C LEU A 486 -32.42 -16.53 16.10
N GLU A 487 -32.55 -17.72 15.52
CA GLU A 487 -32.06 -18.95 16.12
C GLU A 487 -30.54 -19.06 15.86
N ILE A 488 -29.74 -18.82 16.89
CA ILE A 488 -28.27 -18.80 16.80
C ILE A 488 -27.68 -19.78 17.80
N ALA A 489 -26.83 -20.68 17.34
CA ALA A 489 -26.06 -21.56 18.21
C ALA A 489 -24.77 -20.87 18.70
N ALA A 490 -24.38 -21.18 19.95
CA ALA A 490 -23.12 -20.73 20.50
C ALA A 490 -21.94 -21.25 19.65
N PRO A 491 -20.83 -20.50 19.55
CA PRO A 491 -19.64 -20.93 18.82
C PRO A 491 -19.03 -22.17 19.48
N VAL A 492 -18.63 -23.13 18.64
CA VAL A 492 -17.93 -24.36 19.08
C VAL A 492 -16.65 -24.45 18.29
N GLU A 493 -15.58 -24.78 18.97
CA GLU A 493 -14.27 -24.97 18.34
C GLU A 493 -13.83 -26.43 18.44
N GLU A 494 -13.40 -26.98 17.30
CA GLU A 494 -12.84 -28.32 17.25
C GLU A 494 -11.33 -28.26 17.47
N ALA A 495 -10.82 -29.11 18.35
CA ALA A 495 -9.40 -29.31 18.56
C ALA A 495 -8.79 -30.00 17.33
N PHE A 496 -7.65 -29.50 16.87
CA PHE A 496 -6.89 -30.12 15.79
C PHE A 496 -5.39 -30.15 16.13
N ASP A 497 -4.67 -31.07 15.46
CA ASP A 497 -3.22 -31.20 15.63
C ASP A 497 -2.52 -30.21 14.70
N SER A 498 -1.85 -29.20 15.29
CA SER A 498 -1.18 -28.09 14.60
C SER A 498 0.23 -28.40 14.08
N GLU A 499 0.79 -29.60 14.33
CA GLU A 499 2.14 -29.95 13.87
C GLU A 499 2.18 -30.06 12.34
N LEU A 500 2.92 -29.16 11.63
CA LEU A 500 2.95 -29.10 10.16
C LEU A 500 3.48 -30.39 9.53
N VAL A 501 4.56 -30.94 10.06
CA VAL A 501 5.20 -32.16 9.52
C VAL A 501 5.52 -33.13 10.65
N LYS A 502 4.74 -34.20 10.78
CA LYS A 502 4.91 -35.22 11.85
C LYS A 502 6.25 -35.97 11.82
N LYS A 503 6.89 -36.03 10.67
CA LYS A 503 8.17 -36.73 10.52
C LYS A 503 9.05 -35.96 9.53
N ALA A 504 10.11 -35.37 10.06
CA ALA A 504 11.11 -34.71 9.23
C ALA A 504 11.72 -35.67 8.18
N PRO A 505 12.04 -35.19 6.99
CA PRO A 505 12.71 -35.96 5.97
C PRO A 505 14.13 -36.34 6.43
N ARG A 506 14.74 -37.31 5.72
CA ARG A 506 16.12 -37.70 6.02
C ARG A 506 17.04 -36.54 5.71
N LYS A 507 17.77 -36.06 6.74
CA LYS A 507 18.73 -34.96 6.65
C LYS A 507 19.78 -35.20 5.55
N GLY A 508 19.91 -34.21 4.65
CA GLY A 508 21.02 -34.14 3.69
C GLY A 508 22.32 -33.62 4.31
N LYS A 509 23.26 -33.27 3.46
CA LYS A 509 24.56 -32.69 3.87
C LYS A 509 24.94 -31.55 2.94
N ILE A 510 25.73 -30.58 3.41
CA ILE A 510 26.42 -29.61 2.58
C ILE A 510 27.56 -30.37 1.87
N LYS A 511 27.54 -30.39 0.56
CA LYS A 511 28.53 -31.07 -0.28
C LYS A 511 29.71 -30.14 -0.62
N SER A 512 29.41 -28.87 -0.89
CA SER A 512 30.42 -27.85 -1.15
C SER A 512 29.97 -26.50 -0.66
N VAL A 513 30.93 -25.66 -0.28
CA VAL A 513 30.76 -24.27 0.14
C VAL A 513 31.64 -23.40 -0.75
N LYS A 514 31.08 -22.31 -1.27
CA LYS A 514 31.81 -21.29 -2.01
C LYS A 514 31.48 -19.94 -1.40
N GLN A 515 32.48 -19.09 -1.21
CA GLN A 515 32.31 -17.72 -0.78
C GLN A 515 32.41 -16.79 -2.01
N ASN A 516 31.56 -15.82 -2.09
CA ASN A 516 31.68 -14.69 -2.99
C ASN A 516 31.78 -13.42 -2.14
N GLU A 517 33.01 -12.96 -1.93
CA GLU A 517 33.30 -11.82 -1.06
C GLU A 517 32.75 -10.51 -1.65
N GLU A 518 32.73 -10.37 -2.97
CA GLU A 518 32.22 -9.18 -3.65
C GLU A 518 30.74 -8.92 -3.35
N LEU A 519 29.93 -9.98 -3.36
CA LEU A 519 28.50 -9.89 -3.01
C LEU A 519 28.23 -10.16 -1.54
N GLY A 520 29.25 -10.58 -0.76
CA GLY A 520 29.09 -10.94 0.65
C GLY A 520 28.15 -12.13 0.85
N ILE A 521 28.23 -13.14 -0.02
CA ILE A 521 27.33 -14.31 0.00
C ILE A 521 28.10 -15.62 0.21
N THR A 522 27.40 -16.57 0.80
CA THR A 522 27.81 -17.96 0.92
C THR A 522 26.92 -18.84 0.05
N GLU A 523 27.53 -19.56 -0.88
CA GLU A 523 26.85 -20.54 -1.73
C GLU A 523 27.08 -21.96 -1.20
N TRP A 524 26.01 -22.73 -1.03
CA TRP A 524 26.08 -24.16 -0.75
C TRP A 524 25.54 -24.99 -1.90
N THR A 525 26.17 -26.11 -2.17
CA THR A 525 25.56 -27.20 -2.91
C THR A 525 25.24 -28.32 -1.93
N LEU A 526 23.97 -28.69 -1.81
CA LEU A 526 23.55 -29.77 -0.95
C LEU A 526 23.77 -31.13 -1.59
N SER A 527 23.76 -32.21 -0.79
CA SER A 527 24.01 -33.57 -1.26
C SER A 527 22.99 -34.08 -2.29
N ASN A 528 21.78 -33.51 -2.33
CA ASN A 528 20.74 -33.78 -3.31
C ASN A 528 20.81 -32.88 -4.55
N GLY A 529 21.80 -31.98 -4.62
CA GLY A 529 22.03 -31.10 -5.78
C GLY A 529 21.41 -29.72 -5.67
N ILE A 530 20.59 -29.44 -4.64
CA ILE A 530 19.99 -28.11 -4.44
C ILE A 530 21.10 -27.09 -4.20
N LYS A 531 20.97 -25.92 -4.84
CA LYS A 531 21.80 -24.74 -4.64
C LYS A 531 21.14 -23.79 -3.65
N VAL A 532 21.88 -23.40 -2.63
CA VAL A 532 21.45 -22.44 -1.60
C VAL A 532 22.43 -21.28 -1.56
N VAL A 533 21.91 -20.07 -1.60
CA VAL A 533 22.66 -18.81 -1.54
C VAL A 533 22.21 -18.08 -0.29
N ILE A 534 23.13 -17.67 0.55
CA ILE A 534 22.83 -16.96 1.80
C ILE A 534 23.56 -15.63 1.80
N LYS A 535 22.81 -14.56 1.95
CA LYS A 535 23.26 -13.17 2.15
C LYS A 535 22.92 -12.72 3.55
N PRO A 536 23.85 -12.80 4.51
CA PRO A 536 23.64 -12.19 5.82
C PRO A 536 23.54 -10.66 5.72
N THR A 537 22.57 -10.08 6.40
CA THR A 537 22.41 -8.64 6.56
C THR A 537 21.92 -8.28 7.95
N GLU A 538 22.14 -7.02 8.35
CA GLU A 538 21.69 -6.46 9.63
C GLU A 538 20.65 -5.34 9.44
N PHE A 539 20.09 -5.19 8.23
CA PHE A 539 19.15 -4.12 7.90
C PHE A 539 17.84 -4.20 8.68
N LYS A 540 17.44 -5.43 9.03
CA LYS A 540 16.34 -5.73 9.92
C LYS A 540 16.75 -6.80 10.90
N ALA A 541 16.42 -6.59 12.18
CA ALA A 541 16.83 -7.48 13.25
C ALA A 541 16.10 -8.83 13.22
N ASP A 542 14.86 -8.89 12.72
CA ASP A 542 14.00 -10.07 12.78
C ASP A 542 13.33 -10.41 11.44
N GLU A 543 14.10 -10.35 10.35
CA GLU A 543 13.61 -10.70 9.02
C GLU A 543 14.57 -11.65 8.29
N ILE A 544 14.01 -12.70 7.73
CA ILE A 544 14.65 -13.56 6.74
C ILE A 544 13.74 -13.62 5.52
N LEU A 545 14.21 -13.16 4.37
CA LEU A 545 13.56 -13.30 3.09
C LEU A 545 14.09 -14.51 2.33
N MET A 546 13.20 -15.27 1.73
CA MET A 546 13.54 -16.41 0.86
C MET A 546 12.99 -16.16 -0.54
N GLN A 547 13.77 -16.53 -1.56
CA GLN A 547 13.29 -16.71 -2.93
C GLN A 547 13.90 -17.95 -3.53
N ALA A 548 13.07 -18.90 -3.95
CA ALA A 548 13.48 -20.01 -4.79
C ALA A 548 12.97 -19.78 -6.22
N PHE A 549 13.78 -20.01 -7.24
CA PHE A 549 13.34 -19.85 -8.63
C PHE A 549 14.00 -20.86 -9.57
N SER A 550 13.26 -21.24 -10.62
CA SER A 550 13.72 -22.06 -11.73
C SER A 550 13.22 -21.49 -13.06
N LYS A 551 13.86 -21.86 -14.16
CA LYS A 551 13.45 -21.48 -15.52
C LYS A 551 12.38 -22.41 -16.04
N GLY A 552 11.46 -21.89 -16.82
CA GLY A 552 10.39 -22.65 -17.46
C GLY A 552 9.08 -21.89 -17.50
N GLY A 553 8.40 -21.79 -16.37
CA GLY A 553 7.15 -21.07 -16.25
C GLY A 553 6.04 -21.52 -17.22
N TYR A 554 5.21 -20.57 -17.63
CA TYR A 554 4.18 -20.83 -18.65
C TYR A 554 4.75 -21.16 -20.02
N SER A 555 6.00 -20.80 -20.30
CA SER A 555 6.64 -21.15 -21.58
C SER A 555 6.59 -22.66 -21.85
N GLN A 556 6.59 -23.47 -20.79
CA GLN A 556 6.52 -24.92 -20.86
C GLN A 556 5.08 -25.47 -20.97
N VAL A 557 4.08 -24.61 -20.89
CA VAL A 557 2.67 -25.00 -20.85
C VAL A 557 2.04 -24.81 -22.24
N LYS A 558 1.21 -25.77 -22.67
CA LYS A 558 0.46 -25.65 -23.92
C LYS A 558 -0.54 -24.47 -23.84
N THR A 559 -0.73 -23.77 -24.94
CA THR A 559 -1.64 -22.60 -25.00
C THR A 559 -3.05 -22.94 -24.48
N ALA A 560 -3.59 -24.09 -24.82
CA ALA A 560 -4.92 -24.51 -24.35
C ALA A 560 -5.03 -24.69 -22.82
N ASP A 561 -3.91 -24.95 -22.14
CA ASP A 561 -3.84 -25.20 -20.69
C ASP A 561 -3.46 -23.94 -19.89
N LEU A 562 -3.15 -22.80 -20.57
CA LEU A 562 -2.74 -21.55 -19.92
C LEU A 562 -3.74 -21.04 -18.88
N PRO A 563 -5.06 -21.07 -19.11
CA PRO A 563 -6.01 -20.64 -18.09
C PRO A 563 -5.83 -21.38 -16.76
N SER A 564 -5.66 -22.70 -16.82
CA SER A 564 -5.40 -23.50 -15.61
C SER A 564 -4.04 -23.23 -15.00
N ALA A 565 -3.02 -22.95 -15.82
CA ALA A 565 -1.68 -22.64 -15.36
C ALA A 565 -1.62 -21.30 -14.59
N GLN A 566 -2.29 -20.27 -15.11
CA GLN A 566 -2.32 -18.94 -14.49
C GLN A 566 -3.01 -18.94 -13.13
N ILE A 567 -4.01 -19.79 -12.95
CA ILE A 567 -4.77 -19.88 -11.69
C ILE A 567 -4.19 -20.93 -10.73
N ALA A 568 -3.32 -21.84 -11.21
CA ALA A 568 -2.78 -22.94 -10.40
C ALA A 568 -2.15 -22.51 -9.07
N PRO A 569 -1.30 -21.47 -8.99
CA PRO A 569 -0.73 -21.03 -7.71
C PRO A 569 -1.80 -20.63 -6.70
N TYR A 570 -2.84 -19.92 -7.14
CA TYR A 570 -3.94 -19.47 -6.29
C TYR A 570 -4.79 -20.65 -5.80
N ILE A 571 -5.03 -21.66 -6.67
CA ILE A 571 -5.75 -22.89 -6.29
C ILE A 571 -4.99 -23.61 -5.18
N ILE A 572 -3.66 -23.70 -5.25
CA ILE A 572 -2.84 -24.32 -4.21
C ILE A 572 -2.91 -23.55 -2.91
N GLN A 573 -2.81 -22.23 -2.94
CA GLN A 573 -2.92 -21.38 -1.75
C GLN A 573 -4.29 -21.53 -1.07
N TYR A 574 -5.39 -21.51 -1.83
CA TYR A 574 -6.73 -21.69 -1.30
C TYR A 574 -7.00 -23.13 -0.80
N SER A 575 -6.37 -24.14 -1.40
CA SER A 575 -6.51 -25.54 -0.97
C SER A 575 -5.83 -25.82 0.37
N GLY A 576 -4.93 -24.93 0.85
CA GLY A 576 -4.06 -25.24 1.97
C GLY A 576 -2.92 -26.16 1.55
N ILE A 577 -2.23 -26.80 2.50
CA ILE A 577 -1.02 -27.57 2.19
C ILE A 577 -0.91 -28.83 3.06
N GLY A 578 -0.38 -29.92 2.48
CA GLY A 578 -0.22 -31.18 3.18
C GLY A 578 -1.56 -31.74 3.68
N ARG A 579 -1.71 -31.89 4.99
CA ARG A 579 -2.96 -32.35 5.63
C ARG A 579 -3.90 -31.22 6.03
N PHE A 580 -3.48 -29.99 5.96
CA PHE A 580 -4.23 -28.81 6.40
C PHE A 580 -4.99 -28.18 5.25
N ASN A 581 -6.29 -27.94 5.41
CA ASN A 581 -6.97 -26.95 4.59
C ASN A 581 -6.50 -25.53 4.99
N VAL A 582 -6.94 -24.50 4.25
CA VAL A 582 -6.44 -23.15 4.47
C VAL A 582 -6.78 -22.62 5.87
N THR A 583 -7.98 -22.88 6.40
CA THR A 583 -8.39 -22.50 7.76
C THR A 583 -7.54 -23.18 8.84
N GLN A 584 -7.35 -24.51 8.70
CA GLN A 584 -6.50 -25.25 9.62
C GLN A 584 -5.04 -24.79 9.57
N LEU A 585 -4.54 -24.44 8.37
CA LEU A 585 -3.19 -23.91 8.20
C LEU A 585 -3.04 -22.56 8.89
N GLN A 586 -3.99 -21.65 8.72
CA GLN A 586 -3.99 -20.36 9.43
C GLN A 586 -3.96 -20.54 10.95
N LYS A 587 -4.83 -21.42 11.47
CA LYS A 587 -4.84 -21.76 12.91
C LYS A 587 -3.51 -22.39 13.38
N ALA A 588 -2.86 -23.21 12.57
CA ALA A 588 -1.56 -23.82 12.90
C ALA A 588 -0.40 -22.82 12.86
N LEU A 589 -0.53 -21.75 12.12
CA LEU A 589 0.47 -20.67 11.99
C LEU A 589 0.21 -19.49 12.92
N ALA A 590 -0.87 -19.50 13.71
CA ALA A 590 -1.17 -18.43 14.65
C ALA A 590 0.00 -18.17 15.61
N GLY A 591 0.39 -16.92 15.82
CA GLY A 591 1.54 -16.51 16.60
C GLY A 591 2.91 -16.76 15.94
N LYS A 592 2.94 -17.03 14.63
CA LYS A 592 4.17 -17.15 13.83
C LYS A 592 4.20 -16.07 12.75
N THR A 593 5.39 -15.48 12.57
CA THR A 593 5.65 -14.57 11.45
C THR A 593 6.30 -15.36 10.32
N VAL A 594 5.47 -15.86 9.39
CA VAL A 594 5.94 -16.69 8.29
C VAL A 594 4.97 -16.64 7.11
N SER A 595 5.51 -16.57 5.90
CA SER A 595 4.74 -16.74 4.66
C SER A 595 5.53 -17.57 3.63
N VAL A 596 4.83 -18.33 2.80
CA VAL A 596 5.39 -18.99 1.60
C VAL A 596 4.34 -18.95 0.49
N GLU A 597 4.72 -18.37 -0.64
CA GLU A 597 3.84 -18.16 -1.78
C GLU A 597 4.48 -18.69 -3.07
N PRO A 598 3.88 -19.72 -3.70
CA PRO A 598 4.30 -20.16 -5.01
C PRO A 598 3.77 -19.24 -6.10
N GLU A 599 4.55 -19.07 -7.16
CA GLU A 599 4.21 -18.30 -8.34
C GLU A 599 4.68 -19.02 -9.60
N ILE A 600 3.90 -18.94 -10.66
CA ILE A 600 4.31 -19.34 -12.00
C ILE A 600 4.07 -18.14 -12.91
N SER A 601 5.12 -17.65 -13.55
CA SER A 601 5.06 -16.57 -14.54
C SER A 601 5.37 -17.09 -15.94
N GLU A 602 5.50 -16.23 -16.91
CA GLU A 602 5.76 -16.65 -18.30
C GLU A 602 7.03 -17.48 -18.42
N ASN A 603 8.12 -17.09 -17.79
CA ASN A 603 9.46 -17.62 -17.99
C ASN A 603 10.03 -18.38 -16.80
N ILE A 604 9.42 -18.27 -15.63
CA ILE A 604 9.92 -18.87 -14.40
C ILE A 604 8.78 -19.40 -13.53
N GLU A 605 9.08 -20.43 -12.76
CA GLU A 605 8.39 -20.71 -11.52
C GLU A 605 9.25 -20.24 -10.36
N ARG A 606 8.58 -19.71 -9.35
CA ARG A 606 9.26 -19.19 -8.17
C ARG A 606 8.45 -19.45 -6.90
N MET A 607 9.13 -19.43 -5.77
CA MET A 607 8.52 -19.46 -4.45
C MET A 607 9.14 -18.34 -3.63
N ARG A 608 8.33 -17.43 -3.16
CA ARG A 608 8.73 -16.38 -2.22
C ARG A 608 8.35 -16.79 -0.81
N GLY A 609 9.16 -16.42 0.16
CA GLY A 609 8.85 -16.63 1.55
C GLY A 609 9.49 -15.57 2.42
N SER A 610 8.96 -15.41 3.61
CA SER A 610 9.53 -14.59 4.66
C SER A 610 9.30 -15.22 6.01
N SER A 611 10.19 -14.97 6.96
CA SER A 611 9.98 -15.35 8.35
C SER A 611 10.73 -14.42 9.31
N SER A 612 10.29 -14.42 10.57
CA SER A 612 11.15 -14.03 11.67
C SER A 612 12.32 -15.01 11.80
N VAL A 613 13.35 -14.63 12.55
CA VAL A 613 14.51 -15.50 12.80
C VAL A 613 14.10 -16.78 13.56
N LYS A 614 13.19 -16.66 14.52
CA LYS A 614 12.67 -17.80 15.30
C LYS A 614 11.83 -18.77 14.48
N ASP A 615 11.18 -18.29 13.42
CA ASP A 615 10.26 -19.06 12.58
C ASP A 615 10.90 -19.64 11.31
N LEU A 616 12.23 -19.57 11.17
CA LEU A 616 12.97 -20.11 10.02
C LEU A 616 12.62 -21.59 9.75
N GLU A 617 12.46 -22.40 10.79
CA GLU A 617 12.09 -23.81 10.62
C GLU A 617 10.70 -23.93 10.00
N THR A 618 9.75 -23.12 10.42
CA THR A 618 8.39 -23.08 9.86
C THR A 618 8.40 -22.68 8.37
N LEU A 619 9.20 -21.67 8.01
CA LEU A 619 9.42 -21.27 6.61
C LEU A 619 9.92 -22.45 5.76
N LEU A 620 10.90 -23.19 6.26
CA LEU A 620 11.46 -24.34 5.54
C LEU A 620 10.49 -25.54 5.50
N GLN A 621 9.67 -25.74 6.54
CA GLN A 621 8.61 -26.77 6.54
C GLN A 621 7.53 -26.45 5.51
N LEU A 622 7.05 -25.22 5.43
CA LEU A 622 6.07 -24.78 4.43
C LEU A 622 6.65 -24.93 3.02
N THR A 623 7.87 -24.47 2.82
CA THR A 623 8.58 -24.65 1.55
C THR A 623 8.66 -26.13 1.15
N TYR A 624 9.05 -27.01 2.08
CA TYR A 624 9.09 -28.45 1.87
C TYR A 624 7.71 -29.01 1.46
N LEU A 625 6.66 -28.58 2.13
CA LEU A 625 5.30 -29.04 1.83
C LEU A 625 4.82 -28.58 0.46
N HIS A 626 5.11 -27.35 0.04
CA HIS A 626 4.78 -26.83 -1.30
C HIS A 626 5.40 -27.66 -2.43
N PHE A 627 6.63 -28.16 -2.24
CA PHE A 627 7.26 -29.07 -3.21
C PHE A 627 6.74 -30.51 -3.14
N THR A 628 6.35 -30.98 -1.96
CA THR A 628 6.14 -32.42 -1.74
C THR A 628 4.69 -32.84 -1.54
N ALA A 629 3.84 -31.94 -1.09
CA ALA A 629 2.47 -32.24 -0.68
C ALA A 629 1.44 -31.17 -1.07
N PRO A 630 1.41 -30.70 -2.34
CA PRO A 630 0.35 -29.80 -2.78
C PRO A 630 -1.00 -30.49 -2.67
N ARG A 631 -1.96 -29.80 -2.04
CA ARG A 631 -3.26 -30.36 -1.70
C ARG A 631 -4.24 -30.17 -2.87
N ARG A 632 -5.11 -31.17 -3.09
CA ARG A 632 -6.30 -31.06 -3.93
C ARG A 632 -7.52 -30.86 -3.04
N ASP A 633 -8.21 -29.75 -3.21
CA ASP A 633 -9.42 -29.43 -2.45
C ASP A 633 -10.49 -28.86 -3.40
N GLU A 634 -11.60 -29.59 -3.55
CA GLU A 634 -12.68 -29.22 -4.47
C GLU A 634 -13.47 -28.01 -3.95
N ASP A 635 -13.75 -27.98 -2.65
CA ASP A 635 -14.52 -26.89 -2.04
C ASP A 635 -13.73 -25.57 -2.09
N ALA A 636 -12.44 -25.62 -1.78
CA ALA A 636 -11.54 -24.48 -1.90
C ALA A 636 -11.44 -23.96 -3.35
N TYR A 637 -11.40 -24.88 -4.32
CA TYR A 637 -11.43 -24.51 -5.74
C TYR A 637 -12.76 -23.81 -6.11
N GLN A 638 -13.89 -24.34 -5.68
CA GLN A 638 -15.20 -23.72 -5.95
C GLN A 638 -15.31 -22.33 -5.28
N SER A 639 -14.80 -22.18 -4.05
CA SER A 639 -14.75 -20.90 -3.35
C SER A 639 -13.89 -19.87 -4.10
N LEU A 640 -12.68 -20.26 -4.52
CA LEU A 640 -11.82 -19.41 -5.33
C LEU A 640 -12.48 -19.02 -6.65
N MET A 641 -13.06 -19.99 -7.38
CA MET A 641 -13.73 -19.71 -8.65
C MET A 641 -14.93 -18.77 -8.46
N SER A 642 -15.67 -18.90 -7.36
CA SER A 642 -16.76 -18.00 -7.01
C SER A 642 -16.26 -16.58 -6.74
N LEU A 643 -15.15 -16.42 -5.99
CA LEU A 643 -14.50 -15.13 -5.75
C LEU A 643 -14.07 -14.47 -7.06
N LEU A 644 -13.32 -15.20 -7.91
CA LEU A 644 -12.80 -14.68 -9.17
C LEU A 644 -13.92 -14.30 -10.14
N LYS A 645 -14.99 -15.10 -10.23
CA LYS A 645 -16.17 -14.77 -11.03
C LYS A 645 -16.84 -13.48 -10.52
N ASN A 646 -17.01 -13.33 -9.22
CA ASN A 646 -17.61 -12.14 -8.65
C ASN A 646 -16.78 -10.87 -8.96
N GLN A 647 -15.45 -10.98 -8.97
CA GLN A 647 -14.58 -9.87 -9.36
C GLN A 647 -14.70 -9.51 -10.84
N LEU A 648 -14.95 -10.48 -11.70
CA LEU A 648 -14.99 -10.28 -13.15
C LEU A 648 -16.37 -9.97 -13.72
N ILE A 649 -17.46 -10.25 -12.99
CA ILE A 649 -18.84 -10.16 -13.53
C ILE A 649 -19.20 -8.74 -13.98
N ASN A 650 -18.61 -7.73 -13.35
CA ASN A 650 -18.81 -6.32 -13.64
C ASN A 650 -17.54 -5.60 -14.12
N ARG A 651 -16.48 -6.36 -14.50
CA ARG A 651 -15.22 -5.71 -14.88
C ARG A 651 -15.39 -4.72 -16.04
N ASP A 652 -16.29 -5.03 -16.98
CA ASP A 652 -16.53 -4.22 -18.16
C ASP A 652 -17.39 -2.96 -17.89
N LYS A 653 -17.91 -2.81 -16.67
CA LYS A 653 -18.54 -1.57 -16.20
C LYS A 653 -17.52 -0.45 -16.01
N ASN A 654 -16.28 -0.79 -15.73
CA ASN A 654 -15.20 0.18 -15.70
C ASN A 654 -14.69 0.42 -17.14
N PRO A 655 -14.85 1.63 -17.69
CA PRO A 655 -14.38 1.93 -19.06
C PRO A 655 -12.88 1.66 -19.25
N LYS A 656 -12.08 1.87 -18.21
CA LYS A 656 -10.63 1.62 -18.23
C LYS A 656 -10.27 0.15 -18.49
N THR A 657 -11.18 -0.79 -18.26
CA THR A 657 -11.00 -2.20 -18.60
C THR A 657 -10.79 -2.39 -20.11
N ALA A 658 -11.64 -1.77 -20.93
CA ALA A 658 -11.51 -1.87 -22.38
C ALA A 658 -10.19 -1.23 -22.88
N PHE A 659 -9.76 -0.15 -22.24
CA PHE A 659 -8.49 0.49 -22.53
C PHE A 659 -7.30 -0.43 -22.20
N SER A 660 -7.29 -1.04 -21.01
CA SER A 660 -6.25 -1.98 -20.60
C SER A 660 -6.22 -3.25 -21.47
N ASP A 661 -7.39 -3.80 -21.79
CA ASP A 661 -7.50 -4.96 -22.70
C ASP A 661 -6.95 -4.63 -24.09
N SER A 662 -7.26 -3.44 -24.60
CA SER A 662 -6.73 -2.98 -25.88
C SER A 662 -5.20 -2.87 -25.85
N ILE A 663 -4.61 -2.31 -24.80
CA ILE A 663 -3.17 -2.25 -24.62
C ILE A 663 -2.57 -3.65 -24.61
N GLN A 664 -3.12 -4.58 -23.82
CA GLN A 664 -2.62 -5.96 -23.75
C GLN A 664 -2.69 -6.67 -25.11
N MET A 665 -3.78 -6.54 -25.83
CA MET A 665 -3.94 -7.12 -27.17
C MET A 665 -2.94 -6.53 -28.17
N MET A 666 -2.75 -5.22 -28.17
CA MET A 666 -1.82 -4.54 -29.09
C MET A 666 -0.37 -4.88 -28.77
N THR A 667 0.02 -4.88 -27.50
CA THR A 667 1.40 -5.17 -27.07
C THR A 667 1.80 -6.63 -27.28
N SER A 668 0.85 -7.54 -27.37
CA SER A 668 1.06 -8.96 -27.65
C SER A 668 0.70 -9.38 -29.08
N ASN A 669 0.35 -8.44 -29.94
CA ASN A 669 -0.12 -8.69 -31.30
C ASN A 669 -1.25 -9.74 -31.31
N HIS A 670 -2.20 -9.61 -30.40
CA HIS A 670 -3.34 -10.53 -30.23
C HIS A 670 -2.96 -12.01 -30.02
N SER A 671 -1.79 -12.27 -29.43
CA SER A 671 -1.31 -13.64 -29.23
C SER A 671 -2.20 -14.43 -28.27
N ASP A 672 -2.54 -15.66 -28.66
CA ASP A 672 -3.23 -16.61 -27.77
C ASP A 672 -2.40 -17.01 -26.52
N ARG A 673 -1.11 -16.65 -26.49
CA ARG A 673 -0.22 -16.87 -25.34
C ARG A 673 -0.48 -15.87 -24.20
N THR A 674 -1.14 -14.75 -24.49
CA THR A 674 -1.47 -13.70 -23.53
C THR A 674 -3.00 -13.49 -23.48
N PRO A 675 -3.77 -14.50 -23.03
CA PRO A 675 -5.22 -14.39 -22.96
C PRO A 675 -5.63 -13.29 -21.98
N LEU A 676 -6.70 -12.57 -22.31
CA LEU A 676 -7.29 -11.58 -21.42
C LEU A 676 -7.86 -12.27 -20.16
N TYR A 677 -7.63 -11.67 -19.01
CA TYR A 677 -8.20 -12.13 -17.75
C TYR A 677 -9.67 -11.71 -17.64
N ASN A 678 -10.57 -12.61 -18.05
CA ASN A 678 -12.01 -12.38 -18.12
C ASN A 678 -12.81 -13.68 -17.83
N MET A 679 -14.15 -13.60 -17.88
CA MET A 679 -15.02 -14.73 -17.63
C MET A 679 -14.72 -15.93 -18.56
N ALA A 680 -14.44 -15.68 -19.83
CA ALA A 680 -14.15 -16.74 -20.80
C ALA A 680 -12.83 -17.47 -20.51
N LEU A 681 -11.87 -16.82 -19.84
CA LEU A 681 -10.67 -17.48 -19.34
C LEU A 681 -11.02 -18.38 -18.15
N LEU A 682 -11.79 -17.88 -17.18
CA LEU A 682 -12.15 -18.64 -15.98
C LEU A 682 -12.95 -19.91 -16.29
N GLU A 683 -13.81 -19.87 -17.30
CA GLU A 683 -14.60 -21.04 -17.76
C GLU A 683 -13.71 -22.20 -18.27
N LYS A 684 -12.47 -21.92 -18.66
CA LYS A 684 -11.51 -22.92 -19.13
C LYS A 684 -10.61 -23.47 -18.02
N VAL A 685 -10.69 -22.94 -16.83
CA VAL A 685 -9.86 -23.39 -15.68
C VAL A 685 -10.35 -24.77 -15.22
N ASN A 686 -9.42 -25.69 -15.04
CA ASN A 686 -9.69 -27.04 -14.56
C ASN A 686 -8.77 -27.37 -13.37
N LEU A 687 -9.35 -27.80 -12.25
CA LEU A 687 -8.63 -28.09 -11.02
C LEU A 687 -7.54 -29.16 -11.20
N ASP A 688 -7.88 -30.30 -11.84
CA ASP A 688 -6.93 -31.40 -11.99
C ASP A 688 -5.78 -31.01 -12.92
N LYS A 689 -6.07 -30.25 -13.97
CA LYS A 689 -5.04 -29.71 -14.88
C LYS A 689 -4.15 -28.69 -14.18
N ALA A 690 -4.73 -27.81 -13.39
CA ALA A 690 -3.96 -26.82 -12.59
C ALA A 690 -3.01 -27.52 -11.62
N LEU A 691 -3.48 -28.56 -10.94
CA LEU A 691 -2.67 -29.35 -10.02
C LEU A 691 -1.58 -30.16 -10.74
N GLU A 692 -1.88 -30.70 -11.94
CA GLU A 692 -0.88 -31.36 -12.79
C GLU A 692 0.24 -30.41 -13.19
N ILE A 693 -0.12 -29.21 -13.65
CA ILE A 693 0.84 -28.18 -14.07
C ILE A 693 1.67 -27.74 -12.87
N TYR A 694 1.06 -27.43 -11.73
CA TYR A 694 1.79 -27.06 -10.52
C TYR A 694 2.82 -28.11 -10.13
N LYS A 695 2.39 -29.39 -10.05
CA LYS A 695 3.29 -30.50 -9.73
C LYS A 695 4.41 -30.68 -10.75
N ALA A 696 4.17 -30.37 -12.02
CA ALA A 696 5.18 -30.43 -13.05
C ALA A 696 6.22 -29.30 -12.88
N ARG A 697 5.76 -28.06 -12.65
CA ARG A 697 6.66 -26.89 -12.48
C ARG A 697 7.52 -26.99 -11.22
N PHE A 698 6.99 -27.55 -10.14
CA PHE A 698 7.72 -27.73 -8.88
C PHE A 698 8.25 -29.16 -8.69
N ALA A 699 8.40 -29.94 -9.76
CA ALA A 699 8.74 -31.36 -9.68
C ALA A 699 10.16 -31.66 -9.21
N ASN A 700 11.10 -30.76 -9.42
CA ASN A 700 12.52 -30.99 -9.14
C ASN A 700 13.15 -29.83 -8.38
N PRO A 701 13.23 -29.89 -7.04
CA PRO A 701 13.86 -28.84 -6.24
C PRO A 701 15.33 -28.55 -6.60
N ALA A 702 16.05 -29.49 -7.26
CA ALA A 702 17.43 -29.27 -7.68
C ALA A 702 17.60 -28.30 -8.86
N ASP A 703 16.50 -27.98 -9.57
CA ASP A 703 16.52 -26.97 -10.64
C ASP A 703 16.42 -25.55 -10.06
N PHE A 704 15.97 -25.45 -8.83
CA PHE A 704 15.79 -24.15 -8.14
C PHE A 704 17.09 -23.69 -7.51
N THR A 705 17.34 -22.38 -7.60
CA THR A 705 18.27 -21.67 -6.74
C THR A 705 17.49 -21.04 -5.59
N PHE A 706 17.84 -21.43 -4.34
CA PHE A 706 17.24 -20.91 -3.13
C PHE A 706 18.11 -19.78 -2.58
N ILE A 707 17.58 -18.57 -2.54
CA ILE A 707 18.24 -17.37 -2.03
C ILE A 707 17.62 -17.02 -0.68
N PHE A 708 18.47 -16.84 0.33
CA PHE A 708 18.09 -16.32 1.65
C PHE A 708 18.83 -15.01 1.91
N VAL A 709 18.10 -13.99 2.34
CA VAL A 709 18.64 -12.66 2.66
C VAL A 709 18.06 -12.19 3.99
N GLY A 710 18.87 -11.67 4.87
CA GLY A 710 18.42 -11.13 6.14
C GLY A 710 19.29 -11.57 7.32
N ASN A 711 18.70 -11.57 8.52
CA ASN A 711 19.39 -11.98 9.74
C ASN A 711 19.53 -13.51 9.82
N ILE A 712 20.40 -14.05 9.00
CA ILE A 712 20.67 -15.50 8.87
C ILE A 712 22.18 -15.75 8.75
N ASP A 713 22.75 -16.50 9.70
CA ASP A 713 24.18 -16.84 9.69
C ASP A 713 24.42 -18.21 9.03
N PRO A 714 25.14 -18.28 7.89
CA PRO A 714 25.51 -19.55 7.25
C PRO A 714 26.45 -20.38 8.09
N LYS A 715 27.09 -19.83 9.13
CA LYS A 715 28.00 -20.57 10.04
C LYS A 715 27.28 -21.14 11.24
N ASP A 716 26.05 -20.68 11.53
CA ASP A 716 25.27 -21.19 12.65
C ASP A 716 24.90 -22.68 12.43
N ALA A 717 25.15 -23.51 13.44
CA ALA A 717 24.90 -24.93 13.36
C ALA A 717 23.41 -25.28 13.22
N LYS A 718 22.52 -24.51 13.83
CA LYS A 718 21.08 -24.70 13.75
C LYS A 718 20.57 -24.37 12.35
N THR A 719 21.01 -23.26 11.77
CA THR A 719 20.70 -22.86 10.39
C THR A 719 21.13 -23.93 9.39
N GLN A 720 22.37 -24.45 9.53
CA GLN A 720 22.86 -25.54 8.70
C GLN A 720 22.03 -26.82 8.87
N GLU A 721 21.67 -27.15 10.09
CA GLU A 721 20.85 -28.31 10.39
C GLU A 721 19.48 -28.22 9.76
N LEU A 722 18.78 -27.09 9.90
CA LEU A 722 17.44 -26.86 9.36
C LEU A 722 17.44 -26.92 7.83
N ILE A 723 18.33 -26.21 7.17
CA ILE A 723 18.43 -26.22 5.70
C ILE A 723 18.80 -27.61 5.17
N CYS A 724 19.74 -28.31 5.81
CA CYS A 724 20.09 -29.68 5.44
C CYS A 724 18.94 -30.66 5.65
N THR A 725 18.11 -30.45 6.65
CA THR A 725 16.95 -31.31 6.93
C THR A 725 15.84 -31.06 5.91
N TRP A 726 15.37 -29.83 5.78
CA TRP A 726 14.17 -29.54 5.01
C TRP A 726 14.44 -29.43 3.51
N LEU A 727 15.49 -28.71 3.07
CA LEU A 727 15.86 -28.65 1.66
C LEU A 727 16.72 -29.84 1.24
N GLY A 728 17.75 -30.19 2.04
CA GLY A 728 18.63 -31.32 1.72
C GLY A 728 17.94 -32.69 1.79
N GLY A 729 16.81 -32.79 2.47
CA GLY A 729 15.98 -34.00 2.56
C GLY A 729 14.98 -34.17 1.42
N MET A 730 14.77 -33.15 0.55
CA MET A 730 13.89 -33.28 -0.62
C MET A 730 14.42 -34.28 -1.65
N LYS A 731 13.52 -35.00 -2.29
CA LYS A 731 13.86 -35.86 -3.42
C LYS A 731 14.09 -35.03 -4.66
N THR A 732 15.17 -35.29 -5.37
CA THR A 732 15.56 -34.57 -6.59
C THR A 732 15.82 -35.52 -7.75
N LYS A 733 15.75 -34.98 -8.97
CA LYS A 733 16.12 -35.68 -10.22
C LYS A 733 17.45 -35.09 -10.71
N LYS A 734 18.35 -35.92 -11.21
CA LYS A 734 19.61 -35.46 -11.78
C LYS A 734 19.43 -35.05 -13.24
N ASN A 735 20.13 -34.01 -13.67
CA ASN A 735 20.21 -33.56 -15.06
C ASN A 735 18.86 -33.21 -15.72
N CYS A 736 17.96 -32.57 -14.96
CA CYS A 736 16.67 -32.09 -15.44
C CYS A 736 16.64 -30.58 -15.33
N HIS A 737 17.38 -29.86 -16.17
CA HIS A 737 17.30 -28.39 -16.24
C HIS A 737 16.34 -28.00 -17.34
N GLU A 738 15.36 -27.22 -16.99
CA GLU A 738 14.42 -26.66 -17.95
C GLU A 738 14.95 -25.35 -18.54
N SER A 739 14.58 -25.06 -19.79
CA SER A 739 14.88 -23.82 -20.48
C SER A 739 13.60 -23.06 -20.76
N ILE A 740 13.71 -21.77 -20.98
CA ILE A 740 12.58 -20.95 -21.43
C ILE A 740 12.34 -21.24 -22.91
N ILE A 741 11.08 -21.45 -23.29
CA ILE A 741 10.63 -21.58 -24.68
C ILE A 741 10.16 -20.22 -25.17
N ASP A 742 10.80 -19.68 -26.19
CA ASP A 742 10.35 -18.44 -26.82
C ASP A 742 9.16 -18.73 -27.75
N HIS A 743 8.02 -18.18 -27.44
CA HIS A 743 6.81 -18.26 -28.26
C HIS A 743 6.66 -17.08 -29.24
N HIS A 744 7.69 -16.23 -29.34
CA HIS A 744 7.76 -15.08 -30.24
C HIS A 744 6.57 -14.10 -30.09
N VAL A 745 6.15 -13.86 -28.86
CA VAL A 745 5.12 -12.85 -28.58
C VAL A 745 5.77 -11.47 -28.71
N THR A 746 5.39 -10.74 -29.75
CA THR A 746 5.94 -9.42 -30.08
C THR A 746 4.84 -8.45 -30.44
N VAL A 747 5.12 -7.15 -30.42
CA VAL A 747 4.21 -6.14 -30.99
C VAL A 747 4.12 -6.32 -32.53
N ALA A 748 3.02 -5.93 -33.12
CA ALA A 748 2.94 -5.87 -34.57
C ALA A 748 3.90 -4.81 -35.13
N PRO A 749 4.60 -5.08 -36.25
CA PRO A 749 5.55 -4.13 -36.84
C PRO A 749 4.86 -2.88 -37.37
N GLY A 750 5.58 -1.76 -37.33
CA GLY A 750 5.09 -0.47 -37.81
C GLY A 750 4.27 0.29 -36.77
N ILE A 751 3.58 1.33 -37.24
CA ILE A 751 2.71 2.18 -36.38
C ILE A 751 1.33 1.55 -36.30
N GLN A 752 0.94 1.15 -35.11
CA GLN A 752 -0.35 0.54 -34.84
C GLN A 752 -1.20 1.52 -34.02
N LYS A 753 -2.39 1.86 -34.50
CA LYS A 753 -3.31 2.78 -33.84
C LYS A 753 -4.63 2.09 -33.54
N ASN A 754 -5.09 2.19 -32.29
CA ASN A 754 -6.43 1.78 -31.90
C ASN A 754 -7.13 2.93 -31.16
N TYR A 755 -8.00 3.65 -31.88
CA TYR A 755 -8.77 4.76 -31.36
C TYR A 755 -10.25 4.33 -31.32
N PHE A 756 -10.82 4.36 -30.13
CA PHE A 756 -12.19 3.89 -29.92
C PHE A 756 -12.90 4.70 -28.83
N SER A 757 -14.22 4.57 -28.74
CA SER A 757 -15.02 5.24 -27.71
C SER A 757 -15.67 4.23 -26.77
N ARG A 758 -15.94 4.70 -25.55
CA ARG A 758 -16.69 3.99 -24.51
C ARG A 758 -17.63 4.95 -23.78
N ALA A 759 -18.82 4.47 -23.46
CA ALA A 759 -19.71 5.17 -22.55
C ALA A 759 -19.04 5.28 -21.18
N MET A 760 -18.97 6.47 -20.62
CA MET A 760 -18.40 6.73 -19.29
C MET A 760 -19.03 8.00 -18.70
N GLU A 761 -19.12 8.02 -17.36
CA GLU A 761 -19.68 9.15 -16.61
C GLU A 761 -18.76 10.38 -16.60
N THR A 762 -17.46 10.17 -16.74
CA THR A 762 -16.46 11.24 -16.73
C THR A 762 -15.93 11.48 -18.15
N THR A 763 -16.06 12.70 -18.66
CA THR A 763 -15.56 13.08 -19.99
C THR A 763 -14.04 13.13 -19.97
N THR A 764 -13.39 12.00 -20.27
CA THR A 764 -11.93 11.83 -20.22
C THR A 764 -11.44 11.01 -21.40
N ALA A 765 -10.39 11.47 -22.07
CA ALA A 765 -9.65 10.66 -23.05
C ALA A 765 -8.45 9.99 -22.36
N SER A 766 -8.37 8.66 -22.46
CA SER A 766 -7.22 7.88 -21.97
C SER A 766 -6.29 7.55 -23.12
N ASN A 767 -5.00 7.78 -22.92
CA ASN A 767 -3.99 7.72 -23.97
C ASN A 767 -2.81 6.85 -23.55
N ARG A 768 -2.33 6.00 -24.46
CA ARG A 768 -1.11 5.21 -24.33
C ARG A 768 -0.33 5.27 -25.62
N ILE A 769 0.98 5.59 -25.49
CA ILE A 769 1.95 5.50 -26.57
C ILE A 769 3.06 4.57 -26.10
N GLN A 770 3.52 3.67 -26.97
CA GLN A 770 4.63 2.80 -26.67
C GLN A 770 5.51 2.60 -27.89
N TYR A 771 6.80 2.92 -27.76
CA TYR A 771 7.85 2.56 -28.70
C TYR A 771 8.48 1.24 -28.28
N THR A 772 8.76 0.34 -29.22
CA THR A 772 9.34 -0.97 -28.91
C THR A 772 10.43 -1.33 -29.93
N SER A 773 11.55 -1.89 -29.46
CA SER A 773 12.61 -2.43 -30.29
C SER A 773 13.09 -3.79 -29.78
N TYR A 774 13.33 -4.72 -30.69
CA TYR A 774 13.93 -6.04 -30.45
C TYR A 774 15.40 -6.12 -30.91
N ASP A 775 15.90 -5.05 -31.51
CA ASP A 775 17.27 -4.98 -32.07
C ASP A 775 18.29 -4.36 -31.09
N ILE A 776 17.82 -3.89 -29.93
CA ILE A 776 18.68 -3.33 -28.89
C ILE A 776 19.09 -4.46 -27.94
N PRO A 777 20.39 -4.82 -27.84
CA PRO A 777 20.83 -5.89 -26.96
C PRO A 777 20.61 -5.51 -25.48
N PHE A 778 20.17 -6.46 -24.68
CA PHE A 778 20.06 -6.27 -23.25
C PHE A 778 21.46 -6.19 -22.62
N THR A 779 21.77 -5.05 -22.06
CA THR A 779 22.97 -4.78 -21.26
C THR A 779 22.58 -3.83 -20.13
N MET A 780 23.30 -3.86 -19.01
CA MET A 780 23.06 -2.91 -17.93
C MET A 780 23.12 -1.45 -18.43
N ALA A 781 24.09 -1.14 -19.27
CA ALA A 781 24.22 0.23 -19.82
C ALA A 781 23.00 0.66 -20.65
N ASN A 782 22.45 -0.24 -21.48
CA ASN A 782 21.25 0.08 -22.27
C ASN A 782 20.00 0.14 -21.39
N ASP A 783 19.89 -0.73 -20.40
CA ASP A 783 18.75 -0.74 -19.45
C ASP A 783 18.70 0.56 -18.64
N LEU A 784 19.83 0.97 -18.05
CA LEU A 784 19.94 2.24 -17.33
C LEU A 784 19.74 3.47 -18.23
N ASN A 785 20.19 3.41 -19.50
CA ASN A 785 19.88 4.47 -20.46
C ASN A 785 18.38 4.52 -20.81
N MET A 786 17.69 3.39 -20.88
CA MET A 786 16.23 3.37 -21.06
C MET A 786 15.51 3.94 -19.85
N GLU A 787 15.95 3.57 -18.65
CA GLU A 787 15.38 4.10 -17.40
C GLU A 787 15.54 5.63 -17.34
N ILE A 788 16.74 6.16 -17.58
CA ILE A 788 16.97 7.61 -17.50
C ILE A 788 16.21 8.39 -18.60
N ILE A 789 16.02 7.81 -19.79
CA ILE A 789 15.17 8.38 -20.85
C ILE A 789 13.73 8.56 -20.33
N GLY A 790 13.19 7.54 -19.68
CA GLY A 790 11.86 7.62 -19.08
C GLY A 790 11.75 8.72 -18.02
N ARG A 791 12.74 8.81 -17.13
CA ARG A 791 12.81 9.82 -16.05
C ARG A 791 12.90 11.25 -16.62
N ILE A 792 13.80 11.49 -17.59
CA ILE A 792 13.96 12.81 -18.25
C ILE A 792 12.68 13.22 -18.95
N LEU A 793 12.05 12.33 -19.71
CA LEU A 793 10.78 12.63 -20.38
C LEU A 793 9.65 12.89 -19.39
N SER A 794 9.61 12.19 -18.26
CA SER A 794 8.63 12.47 -17.19
C SER A 794 8.74 13.90 -16.69
N THR A 795 9.95 14.38 -16.43
CA THR A 795 10.22 15.77 -16.04
C THR A 795 9.82 16.76 -17.15
N ARG A 796 10.15 16.46 -18.42
CA ARG A 796 9.76 17.29 -19.56
C ARG A 796 8.25 17.40 -19.75
N TYR A 797 7.52 16.29 -19.56
CA TYR A 797 6.05 16.30 -19.66
C TYR A 797 5.38 17.02 -18.49
N LEU A 798 5.99 17.03 -17.31
CA LEU A 798 5.51 17.84 -16.20
C LEU A 798 5.50 19.32 -16.61
N GLU A 799 6.58 19.82 -17.22
CA GLU A 799 6.68 21.21 -17.67
C GLU A 799 5.77 21.51 -18.88
N SER A 800 5.80 20.65 -19.91
CA SER A 800 5.13 20.95 -21.20
C SER A 800 3.63 20.65 -21.18
N ILE A 801 3.19 19.59 -20.49
CA ILE A 801 1.79 19.13 -20.48
C ILE A 801 1.04 19.63 -19.26
N ARG A 802 1.61 19.48 -18.06
CA ARG A 802 0.92 19.88 -16.82
C ARG A 802 0.99 21.40 -16.62
N GLU A 803 2.18 21.99 -16.67
CA GLU A 803 2.35 23.41 -16.30
C GLU A 803 1.98 24.38 -17.44
N ARG A 804 2.43 24.12 -18.67
CA ARG A 804 2.15 25.05 -19.80
C ARG A 804 0.77 24.88 -20.39
N GLU A 805 0.31 23.65 -20.61
CA GLU A 805 -0.98 23.37 -21.26
C GLU A 805 -2.12 23.18 -20.25
N GLY A 806 -1.80 22.92 -18.96
CA GLY A 806 -2.81 22.53 -17.97
C GLY A 806 -3.66 21.35 -18.51
N GLY A 807 -3.00 20.42 -19.21
CA GLY A 807 -3.68 19.47 -20.06
C GLY A 807 -3.86 18.09 -19.47
N SER A 808 -3.02 17.75 -18.49
CA SER A 808 -3.09 16.50 -17.74
C SER A 808 -2.47 16.72 -16.36
N TYR A 809 -2.96 16.01 -15.35
CA TYR A 809 -2.35 15.99 -14.02
C TYR A 809 -0.92 15.43 -14.06
N GLY A 810 -0.65 14.47 -14.95
CA GLY A 810 0.67 13.90 -15.15
C GLY A 810 0.71 12.90 -16.29
N VAL A 811 1.92 12.61 -16.76
CA VAL A 811 2.19 11.59 -17.77
C VAL A 811 3.04 10.50 -17.15
N GLY A 812 2.48 9.32 -16.95
CA GLY A 812 3.24 8.14 -16.52
C GLY A 812 4.20 7.72 -17.64
N THR A 813 5.50 7.88 -17.42
CA THR A 813 6.53 7.63 -18.44
C THR A 813 7.55 6.61 -17.91
N TYR A 814 7.77 5.54 -18.66
CA TYR A 814 8.68 4.45 -18.27
C TYR A 814 9.50 3.97 -19.45
N GLY A 815 10.83 3.98 -19.29
CA GLY A 815 11.77 3.32 -20.19
C GLY A 815 12.32 2.08 -19.48
N TYR A 816 12.32 0.92 -20.16
CA TYR A 816 12.81 -0.33 -19.56
C TYR A 816 13.29 -1.31 -20.61
N MET A 817 14.05 -2.30 -20.18
CA MET A 817 14.43 -3.44 -21.02
C MET A 817 14.08 -4.77 -20.33
N THR A 818 13.81 -5.77 -21.15
CA THR A 818 13.74 -7.17 -20.72
C THR A 818 14.76 -7.99 -21.50
N SER A 819 15.32 -9.04 -20.88
CA SER A 819 16.33 -9.87 -21.53
C SER A 819 15.77 -11.18 -22.07
N LEU A 820 14.66 -11.67 -21.53
CA LEU A 820 14.08 -12.99 -21.85
C LEU A 820 12.59 -12.87 -22.14
N PRO A 821 12.05 -13.72 -23.03
CA PRO A 821 12.75 -14.69 -23.87
C PRO A 821 13.58 -14.01 -24.97
N THR A 822 13.16 -12.86 -25.48
CA THR A 822 13.84 -12.05 -26.48
C THR A 822 14.18 -10.69 -25.89
N PRO A 823 15.41 -10.16 -26.06
CA PRO A 823 15.75 -8.80 -25.65
C PRO A 823 14.77 -7.79 -26.21
N THR A 824 14.18 -6.99 -25.34
CA THR A 824 13.18 -5.99 -25.72
C THR A 824 13.47 -4.69 -25.00
N ALA A 825 13.56 -3.58 -25.75
CA ALA A 825 13.56 -2.22 -25.20
C ALA A 825 12.21 -1.58 -25.45
N ALA A 826 11.64 -0.93 -24.45
CA ALA A 826 10.37 -0.24 -24.56
C ALA A 826 10.37 1.09 -23.82
N LEU A 827 9.75 2.09 -24.46
CA LEU A 827 9.45 3.39 -23.87
C LEU A 827 7.93 3.61 -23.95
N LEU A 828 7.31 3.80 -22.82
CA LEU A 828 5.87 3.98 -22.74
C LEU A 828 5.49 5.29 -22.07
N MET A 829 4.42 5.93 -22.53
CA MET A 829 3.80 7.11 -21.97
C MET A 829 2.29 6.87 -21.88
N GLN A 830 1.71 7.20 -20.74
CA GLN A 830 0.28 7.05 -20.49
C GLN A 830 -0.26 8.25 -19.71
N PHE A 831 -1.38 8.80 -20.16
CA PHE A 831 -2.03 9.93 -19.51
C PHE A 831 -3.52 10.00 -19.79
N ASP A 832 -4.23 10.68 -18.89
CA ASP A 832 -5.64 11.05 -19.08
C ASP A 832 -5.74 12.55 -19.33
N THR A 833 -6.71 12.99 -20.15
CA THR A 833 -6.89 14.40 -20.48
C THR A 833 -8.32 14.73 -20.89
N ASP A 834 -8.62 16.03 -20.98
CA ASP A 834 -9.80 16.52 -21.70
C ASP A 834 -9.76 16.07 -23.16
N PRO A 835 -10.82 15.44 -23.69
CA PRO A 835 -10.87 15.03 -25.09
C PRO A 835 -10.54 16.15 -26.09
N ASN A 836 -10.84 17.42 -25.75
CA ASN A 836 -10.55 18.57 -26.61
C ASN A 836 -9.04 18.91 -26.66
N LYS A 837 -8.26 18.48 -25.67
CA LYS A 837 -6.82 18.70 -25.61
C LYS A 837 -6.01 17.49 -26.11
N GLN A 838 -6.66 16.35 -26.33
CA GLN A 838 -6.04 15.06 -26.59
C GLN A 838 -5.04 15.12 -27.76
N GLU A 839 -5.44 15.65 -28.92
CA GLU A 839 -4.60 15.72 -30.12
C GLU A 839 -3.34 16.57 -29.86
N ARG A 840 -3.50 17.73 -29.22
CA ARG A 840 -2.37 18.61 -28.88
C ARG A 840 -1.39 17.94 -27.93
N LEU A 841 -1.89 17.25 -26.91
CA LEU A 841 -1.00 16.59 -25.95
C LEU A 841 -0.28 15.38 -26.57
N MET A 842 -0.94 14.60 -27.41
CA MET A 842 -0.29 13.54 -28.20
C MET A 842 0.84 14.10 -29.07
N GLN A 843 0.61 15.26 -29.69
CA GLN A 843 1.64 15.94 -30.44
C GLN A 843 2.84 16.32 -29.56
N ILE A 844 2.61 16.90 -28.38
CA ILE A 844 3.69 17.25 -27.43
C ILE A 844 4.48 16.02 -27.02
N ILE A 845 3.82 14.87 -26.76
CA ILE A 845 4.50 13.61 -26.42
C ILE A 845 5.55 13.26 -27.49
N HIS A 846 5.17 13.32 -28.77
CA HIS A 846 6.08 13.04 -29.86
C HIS A 846 7.15 14.14 -30.07
N GLU A 847 6.78 15.42 -29.89
CA GLU A 847 7.70 16.57 -30.02
C GLU A 847 8.83 16.50 -29.00
N GLU A 848 8.57 16.15 -27.72
CA GLU A 848 9.61 16.03 -26.69
C GLU A 848 10.54 14.85 -26.97
N VAL A 849 10.02 13.70 -27.42
CA VAL A 849 10.84 12.57 -27.86
C VAL A 849 11.76 12.98 -29.03
N GLN A 850 11.20 13.65 -30.02
CA GLN A 850 11.96 14.12 -31.19
C GLN A 850 12.99 15.18 -30.80
N THR A 851 12.66 16.07 -29.88
CA THR A 851 13.58 17.10 -29.36
C THR A 851 14.82 16.47 -28.71
N ILE A 852 14.66 15.39 -27.92
CA ILE A 852 15.79 14.69 -27.34
C ILE A 852 16.62 13.99 -28.43
N ILE A 853 15.99 13.43 -29.47
CA ILE A 853 16.70 12.80 -30.59
C ILE A 853 17.54 13.83 -31.38
N GLU A 854 17.01 15.03 -31.61
CA GLU A 854 17.69 16.06 -32.40
C GLU A 854 18.76 16.82 -31.61
N ASN A 855 18.44 17.21 -30.38
CA ASN A 855 19.25 18.14 -29.60
C ASN A 855 19.95 17.50 -28.40
N GLY A 856 19.63 16.25 -28.05
CA GLY A 856 20.01 15.62 -26.80
C GLY A 856 19.16 16.10 -25.60
N PRO A 857 19.26 15.43 -24.45
CA PRO A 857 18.63 15.87 -23.23
C PRO A 857 19.27 17.17 -22.72
N LEU A 858 18.52 17.98 -21.96
CA LEU A 858 19.10 19.13 -21.27
C LEU A 858 20.14 18.64 -20.24
N ALA A 859 21.28 19.32 -20.18
CA ALA A 859 22.37 18.91 -19.29
C ALA A 859 21.94 18.89 -17.81
N ASN A 860 21.06 19.82 -17.41
CA ASN A 860 20.54 19.88 -16.06
C ASN A 860 19.61 18.71 -15.74
N ASP A 861 18.72 18.32 -16.67
CA ASP A 861 17.80 17.20 -16.50
C ASP A 861 18.59 15.89 -16.38
N LEU A 862 19.57 15.69 -17.27
CA LEU A 862 20.42 14.52 -17.23
C LEU A 862 21.20 14.42 -15.90
N GLN A 863 21.73 15.53 -15.41
CA GLN A 863 22.47 15.54 -14.15
C GLN A 863 21.57 15.24 -12.95
N LYS A 864 20.40 15.88 -12.88
CA LYS A 864 19.41 15.64 -11.82
C LYS A 864 19.02 14.15 -11.74
N GLU A 865 18.71 13.54 -12.89
CA GLU A 865 18.28 12.15 -12.90
C GLU A 865 19.42 11.18 -12.54
N LYS A 866 20.65 11.46 -12.96
CA LYS A 866 21.82 10.67 -12.53
C LYS A 866 22.03 10.73 -11.01
N GLU A 867 21.93 11.92 -10.41
CA GLU A 867 22.02 12.11 -8.96
C GLU A 867 20.91 11.33 -8.23
N SER A 868 19.67 11.38 -8.75
CA SER A 868 18.55 10.62 -8.22
C SER A 868 18.79 9.11 -8.30
N MET A 869 19.20 8.59 -9.45
CA MET A 869 19.48 7.16 -9.62
C MET A 869 20.57 6.66 -8.67
N LEU A 870 21.65 7.44 -8.48
CA LEU A 870 22.73 7.08 -7.55
C LEU A 870 22.27 7.12 -6.08
N LYS A 871 21.42 8.09 -5.74
CA LYS A 871 20.80 8.18 -4.40
C LYS A 871 19.92 6.97 -4.15
N ASP A 872 18.98 6.67 -5.08
CA ASP A 872 18.05 5.55 -4.97
C ASP A 872 18.80 4.23 -4.80
N PHE A 873 19.87 4.02 -5.59
CA PHE A 873 20.70 2.82 -5.49
C PHE A 873 21.38 2.70 -4.13
N GLN A 874 21.91 3.80 -3.59
CA GLN A 874 22.54 3.79 -2.27
C GLN A 874 21.55 3.42 -1.16
N GLU A 875 20.35 3.95 -1.23
CA GLU A 875 19.25 3.62 -0.29
C GLU A 875 18.78 2.17 -0.42
N ASP A 876 18.72 1.66 -1.65
CA ASP A 876 18.31 0.28 -1.94
C ASP A 876 19.33 -0.74 -1.42
N MET A 877 20.60 -0.43 -1.43
CA MET A 877 21.67 -1.29 -0.87
C MET A 877 21.48 -1.62 0.61
N GLU A 878 20.67 -0.85 1.35
CA GLU A 878 20.32 -1.08 2.75
C GLU A 878 18.96 -1.81 2.93
N LYS A 879 18.42 -2.45 1.88
CA LYS A 879 17.15 -3.18 1.91
C LYS A 879 17.34 -4.67 1.60
N ASN A 880 16.79 -5.55 2.43
CA ASN A 880 16.80 -7.00 2.18
C ASN A 880 16.10 -7.37 0.85
N THR A 881 15.05 -6.64 0.49
CA THR A 881 14.31 -6.83 -0.77
C THR A 881 15.16 -6.52 -1.99
N PHE A 882 16.00 -5.49 -1.93
CA PHE A 882 16.96 -5.17 -2.99
C PHE A 882 17.96 -6.31 -3.19
N TRP A 883 18.61 -6.78 -2.12
CA TRP A 883 19.58 -7.89 -2.22
C TRP A 883 18.95 -9.17 -2.74
N ARG A 884 17.70 -9.48 -2.32
CA ARG A 884 16.99 -10.63 -2.88
C ARG A 884 16.78 -10.50 -4.39
N SER A 885 16.40 -9.31 -4.88
CA SER A 885 16.22 -9.02 -6.30
C SER A 885 17.53 -9.04 -7.07
N THR A 886 18.54 -8.37 -6.56
CA THR A 886 19.88 -8.30 -7.18
C THR A 886 20.54 -9.67 -7.28
N LEU A 887 20.42 -10.50 -6.25
CA LEU A 887 20.91 -11.89 -6.33
C LEU A 887 20.11 -12.73 -7.33
N TYR A 888 18.80 -12.52 -7.43
CA TYR A 888 17.99 -13.13 -8.49
C TYR A 888 18.52 -12.71 -9.88
N GLN A 889 18.76 -11.42 -10.13
CA GLN A 889 19.33 -10.90 -11.38
C GLN A 889 20.69 -11.51 -11.66
N TYR A 890 21.55 -11.62 -10.65
CA TYR A 890 22.87 -12.22 -10.78
C TYR A 890 22.81 -13.69 -11.21
N TYR A 891 21.96 -14.51 -10.59
CA TYR A 891 21.85 -15.93 -10.92
C TYR A 891 21.01 -16.21 -12.17
N MET A 892 20.08 -15.35 -12.51
CA MET A 892 19.21 -15.50 -13.67
C MET A 892 19.86 -15.00 -14.96
N TYR A 893 20.50 -13.84 -14.90
CA TYR A 893 20.99 -13.10 -16.07
C TYR A 893 22.52 -12.90 -16.09
N GLY A 894 23.22 -13.17 -15.00
CA GLY A 894 24.67 -12.96 -14.89
C GLY A 894 25.07 -11.50 -14.65
N ILE A 895 24.14 -10.63 -14.25
CA ILE A 895 24.37 -9.20 -14.02
C ILE A 895 24.83 -8.99 -12.58
N ASN A 896 25.98 -8.35 -12.39
CA ASN A 896 26.44 -7.91 -11.07
C ASN A 896 26.15 -6.41 -10.90
N GLU A 897 24.91 -6.12 -10.53
CA GLU A 897 24.43 -4.76 -10.33
C GLU A 897 25.24 -4.01 -9.26
N VAL A 898 25.54 -4.65 -8.16
CA VAL A 898 26.29 -4.04 -7.03
C VAL A 898 27.65 -3.51 -7.46
N ARG A 899 28.36 -4.24 -8.32
CA ARG A 899 29.67 -3.83 -8.82
C ARG A 899 29.57 -2.73 -9.87
N ASP A 900 28.64 -2.87 -10.81
CA ASP A 900 28.68 -2.17 -12.08
C ASP A 900 27.76 -0.94 -12.14
N TYR A 901 26.75 -0.84 -11.28
CA TYR A 901 25.69 0.17 -11.36
C TYR A 901 26.22 1.61 -11.33
N LYS A 902 27.00 1.96 -10.30
CA LYS A 902 27.52 3.32 -10.15
C LYS A 902 28.31 3.79 -11.35
N ALA A 903 29.27 2.96 -11.81
CA ALA A 903 30.08 3.28 -12.97
C ALA A 903 29.24 3.37 -14.26
N ALA A 904 28.21 2.53 -14.38
CA ALA A 904 27.31 2.55 -15.54
C ALA A 904 26.44 3.83 -15.56
N VAL A 905 25.88 4.26 -14.41
CA VAL A 905 25.13 5.52 -14.31
C VAL A 905 26.05 6.73 -14.57
N GLU A 906 27.25 6.76 -14.00
CA GLU A 906 28.22 7.83 -14.22
C GLU A 906 28.62 7.94 -15.69
N ALA A 907 28.68 6.82 -16.43
CA ALA A 907 29.01 6.77 -17.84
C ALA A 907 27.86 7.22 -18.78
N ILE A 908 26.63 7.34 -18.29
CA ILE A 908 25.52 7.84 -19.12
C ILE A 908 25.83 9.27 -19.56
N SER A 909 25.72 9.52 -20.86
CA SER A 909 25.97 10.81 -21.50
C SER A 909 24.79 11.26 -22.36
N ALA A 910 24.73 12.55 -22.69
CA ALA A 910 23.72 13.06 -23.63
C ALA A 910 23.76 12.30 -24.98
N GLU A 911 24.95 11.93 -25.47
CA GLU A 911 25.12 11.16 -26.70
C GLU A 911 24.57 9.73 -26.57
N SER A 912 24.80 9.05 -25.42
CA SER A 912 24.29 7.68 -25.21
C SER A 912 22.77 7.66 -25.15
N VAL A 913 22.14 8.63 -24.43
CA VAL A 913 20.68 8.82 -24.34
C VAL A 913 20.10 9.10 -25.73
N GLN A 914 20.66 10.07 -26.46
CA GLN A 914 20.23 10.44 -27.82
C GLN A 914 20.33 9.26 -28.79
N THR A 915 21.44 8.55 -28.77
CA THR A 915 21.71 7.43 -29.69
C THR A 915 20.74 6.28 -29.42
N LEU A 916 20.49 5.93 -28.15
CA LEU A 916 19.60 4.84 -27.78
C LEU A 916 18.15 5.17 -28.11
N LEU A 917 17.68 6.38 -27.77
CA LEU A 917 16.33 6.83 -28.08
C LEU A 917 16.08 6.88 -29.60
N LYS A 918 17.07 7.36 -30.37
CA LYS A 918 17.00 7.34 -31.82
C LYS A 918 16.88 5.91 -32.38
N LYS A 919 17.66 4.96 -31.91
CA LYS A 919 17.54 3.54 -32.30
C LYS A 919 16.18 2.94 -31.95
N LEU A 920 15.64 3.27 -30.78
CA LEU A 920 14.33 2.81 -30.37
C LEU A 920 13.23 3.30 -31.33
N VAL A 921 13.26 4.58 -31.67
CA VAL A 921 12.25 5.20 -32.57
C VAL A 921 12.43 4.74 -34.01
N GLU A 922 13.69 4.60 -34.49
CA GLU A 922 14.01 4.11 -35.86
C GLU A 922 13.59 2.65 -36.06
N ALA A 923 13.40 1.85 -35.00
CA ALA A 923 12.82 0.51 -35.11
C ALA A 923 11.38 0.53 -35.67
N GLY A 924 10.72 1.68 -35.61
CA GLY A 924 9.45 1.94 -36.27
C GLY A 924 8.24 1.25 -35.65
N ASN A 925 8.37 0.53 -34.53
CA ASN A 925 7.27 -0.15 -33.90
C ASN A 925 6.67 0.76 -32.81
N VAL A 926 5.52 1.33 -33.11
CA VAL A 926 4.78 2.26 -32.24
C VAL A 926 3.36 1.78 -32.06
N ILE A 927 2.90 1.75 -30.81
CA ILE A 927 1.50 1.49 -30.47
C ILE A 927 0.92 2.79 -29.92
N GLU A 928 -0.23 3.19 -30.46
CA GLU A 928 -1.06 4.26 -29.92
C GLU A 928 -2.44 3.70 -29.62
N VAL A 929 -2.83 3.72 -28.34
CA VAL A 929 -4.18 3.36 -27.91
C VAL A 929 -4.84 4.60 -27.32
N VAL A 930 -5.98 4.99 -27.86
CA VAL A 930 -6.75 6.14 -27.38
C VAL A 930 -8.20 5.73 -27.18
N MET A 931 -8.70 5.93 -25.98
CA MET A 931 -10.09 5.72 -25.63
C MET A 931 -10.75 7.07 -25.35
N PHE A 932 -11.80 7.36 -26.08
CA PHE A 932 -12.62 8.56 -25.92
C PHE A 932 -13.92 8.25 -25.16
N PRO A 933 -14.52 9.25 -24.49
CA PRO A 933 -15.92 9.17 -24.08
C PRO A 933 -16.84 9.12 -25.31
N GLU A 934 -18.00 8.42 -25.22
CA GLU A 934 -19.06 8.44 -26.23
C GLU A 934 -19.83 9.73 -26.19
#